data_ce30aa997c6c722dbbdb20c4023ea1d7
#
_entry.id   ce30aa997c6c722dbbdb20c4023ea1d7
#
_cell.length_a   1.000
_cell.length_b   1.000
_cell.length_c   1.000
_cell.angle_alpha   90.00
_cell.angle_beta   90.00
_cell.angle_gamma   90.00
#
_symmetry.space_group_name_H-M   'P 1'
#
loop_
_entity.id
_entity.type
_entity.pdbx_description
1 polymer ?
#
loop_
_entity_poly.entity_id
_entity_poly.type
_entity_poly.pdbx_seq_one_letter_code
_entity_poly.pdbx_strand_id
1 'polypeptide(L)'
;MNTRFSRNTLASAIALAALQFSSGFAAAQDALASSVEEVTIIGSLEEARKIAGSAHFIGEQQLRQFAYSDVQRIVREVPGVSLQIEDGYGLRPNIGIRGVATERSGRITLLEDNVLIAPAPYSAPAAYYFPTMGRMAAVEVVKGPAAITQGPYTIGGALNMASTPIPRETGGTLLTEVGQDATYRVHATYGGRSDNGVGFLIEAHQWQSDGFQTIDRSGADTGLDVTDFTAKLSYAPVGSPHAIELKLQLADQDSNQSYLGLSDADFGNDALRRYGLSELDNIATEHEQAILRYSFDVTANLSVTATAYNNTHQRNWFKTEGIDLDGSVNADSFSGSSWASVVDAVNLGKGLGNYTHEELQGILDGNIDTAAGSVQLRSNNREYYSRGLQFGANWDGSFGGALHSVSMGLRFHEDEEDRFQRNDTYSQVAGKLGLDSLGTEGNAGNQVQSAEALAFYIRDEISFGDWTLSPGIRFEDIDQDRVRYKNGAARDFRDGRQNTAQVWLPGIGVSYQATPAFSVIGGVHKGFTAPSNSPGVEEEVAINYELGARFQDGSLSAELIAFVSNYDNLLGQCTASSGSDCVIGDAFNGDAATVSGLEALLTADLSQNAAYRLPLTLSYTRIDGEFDTSIADTDFFGTVEAGDPLPYLPENQLRIALGLETGQWTGYLSANYVDDVCVRASCGAFERTDDSLTIDFSTSYQFSPMVNVFARVENLTDTHDIMGRQPYGARPNKERTLSAGLRFNF
;
A
#
# COMPACT_ATOMS: atom_id res chain seq x y z
N MET A 1 -23.72 20.40 12.61
CA MET A 1 -24.93 20.50 11.74
C MET A 1 -24.54 19.76 10.47
N ASN A 2 -24.63 18.43 10.48
CA ASN A 2 -24.12 17.54 9.43
C ASN A 2 -25.17 17.43 8.33
N THR A 3 -24.95 18.04 7.20
CA THR A 3 -25.72 17.79 5.97
C THR A 3 -25.16 16.55 5.31
N ARG A 4 -25.72 15.37 5.64
CA ARG A 4 -25.53 14.16 4.86
C ARG A 4 -26.12 14.39 3.46
N PHE A 5 -25.28 14.46 2.43
CA PHE A 5 -25.74 14.30 1.06
C PHE A 5 -26.27 12.87 0.90
N SER A 6 -27.53 12.71 0.48
CA SER A 6 -28.16 11.40 0.38
C SER A 6 -27.50 10.59 -0.75
N ARG A 7 -27.07 9.39 -0.45
CA ARG A 7 -26.40 8.39 -1.32
C ARG A 7 -27.09 8.17 -2.69
N ASN A 8 -28.36 8.46 -2.81
CA ASN A 8 -29.14 8.19 -4.04
C ASN A 8 -29.06 9.31 -5.10
N THR A 9 -28.46 10.46 -4.80
CA THR A 9 -28.40 11.59 -5.75
C THR A 9 -27.19 11.54 -6.67
N LEU A 10 -26.10 10.92 -6.26
CA LEU A 10 -24.87 10.84 -7.09
C LEU A 10 -25.02 9.80 -8.23
N ALA A 11 -25.60 8.65 -7.94
CA ALA A 11 -25.84 7.61 -8.95
C ALA A 11 -26.78 8.07 -10.07
N SER A 12 -27.76 8.93 -9.74
CA SER A 12 -28.70 9.50 -10.72
C SER A 12 -28.10 10.64 -11.56
N ALA A 13 -27.13 11.38 -11.03
CA ALA A 13 -26.46 12.46 -11.77
C ALA A 13 -25.46 11.92 -12.82
N ILE A 14 -24.81 10.79 -12.54
CA ILE A 14 -23.86 10.15 -13.47
C ILE A 14 -24.58 9.55 -14.67
N ALA A 15 -25.78 8.99 -14.50
CA ALA A 15 -26.57 8.41 -15.59
C ALA A 15 -27.17 9.47 -16.54
N LEU A 16 -27.40 10.70 -16.11
CA LEU A 16 -27.95 11.77 -16.95
C LEU A 16 -26.89 12.57 -17.74
N ALA A 17 -25.64 12.64 -17.27
CA ALA A 17 -24.58 13.37 -17.97
C ALA A 17 -24.05 12.64 -19.22
N ALA A 18 -24.23 11.32 -19.31
CA ALA A 18 -23.73 10.49 -20.42
C ALA A 18 -24.58 10.55 -21.71
N LEU A 19 -25.74 11.24 -21.69
CA LEU A 19 -26.72 11.16 -22.79
C LEU A 19 -26.80 12.38 -23.73
N GLN A 20 -25.99 13.41 -23.55
CA GLN A 20 -26.11 14.61 -24.40
C GLN A 20 -24.79 15.23 -24.86
N PHE A 21 -23.97 14.54 -25.63
CA PHE A 21 -22.99 15.25 -26.49
C PHE A 21 -22.43 14.30 -27.57
N SER A 22 -23.02 14.37 -28.74
CA SER A 22 -22.46 13.81 -29.98
C SER A 22 -22.34 14.90 -31.02
N SER A 23 -21.14 15.38 -31.32
CA SER A 23 -20.77 15.90 -32.65
C SER A 23 -19.26 16.20 -32.71
N GLY A 24 -18.61 15.63 -33.70
CA GLY A 24 -17.23 15.47 -33.99
C GLY A 24 -16.34 16.69 -34.20
N PHE A 25 -15.06 16.43 -34.04
CA PHE A 25 -13.97 17.13 -34.72
C PHE A 25 -12.77 16.19 -34.98
N ALA A 26 -12.12 16.38 -36.12
CA ALA A 26 -11.05 15.55 -36.62
C ALA A 26 -9.65 16.15 -36.31
N ALA A 27 -8.71 15.27 -36.22
CA ALA A 27 -7.29 15.32 -35.95
C ALA A 27 -6.44 16.54 -36.31
N ALA A 28 -5.56 16.93 -35.39
CA ALA A 28 -4.23 17.49 -35.68
C ALA A 28 -3.19 16.82 -34.76
N GLN A 29 -2.18 16.19 -35.36
CA GLN A 29 -1.10 15.46 -34.72
C GLN A 29 0.14 16.36 -34.51
N ASP A 30 0.87 16.05 -33.45
CA ASP A 30 2.26 16.40 -33.11
C ASP A 30 2.52 17.72 -32.35
N ALA A 31 3.16 17.53 -31.22
CA ALA A 31 3.89 18.43 -30.31
C ALA A 31 3.19 18.80 -29.00
N LEU A 32 3.06 17.86 -28.07
CA LEU A 32 2.83 18.12 -26.63
C LEU A 32 3.41 16.94 -25.80
N ALA A 33 4.73 16.90 -25.67
CA ALA A 33 5.41 15.83 -24.90
C ALA A 33 5.76 16.22 -23.46
N SER A 34 5.62 17.46 -23.01
CA SER A 34 6.28 17.92 -21.79
C SER A 34 5.46 18.02 -20.50
N SER A 35 4.16 17.78 -20.50
CA SER A 35 3.34 18.03 -19.29
C SER A 35 2.89 16.77 -18.51
N VAL A 36 3.25 15.56 -18.99
CA VAL A 36 2.81 14.28 -18.39
C VAL A 36 3.92 13.60 -17.59
N GLU A 37 5.18 14.00 -17.76
CA GLU A 37 6.35 13.31 -17.19
C GLU A 37 6.51 13.46 -15.67
N GLU A 38 5.81 14.35 -15.01
CA GLU A 38 6.07 14.67 -13.58
C GLU A 38 5.21 13.93 -12.57
N VAL A 39 4.17 13.23 -13.00
CA VAL A 39 3.36 12.34 -12.16
C VAL A 39 3.99 10.97 -11.99
N THR A 40 4.94 10.61 -12.85
CA THR A 40 5.66 9.34 -12.84
C THR A 40 7.11 9.53 -12.39
N ILE A 41 7.68 8.49 -11.77
CA ILE A 41 9.11 8.43 -11.40
C ILE A 41 9.90 7.76 -12.53
N ILE A 42 9.29 6.78 -13.20
CA ILE A 42 9.89 5.93 -14.23
C ILE A 42 9.32 6.28 -15.61
N GLY A 43 7.99 6.44 -15.70
CA GLY A 43 7.24 6.83 -16.89
C GLY A 43 6.92 5.70 -17.86
N SER A 44 7.78 4.70 -18.03
CA SER A 44 7.52 3.56 -18.92
C SER A 44 8.37 2.33 -18.59
N LEU A 45 7.97 1.18 -19.13
CA LEU A 45 8.76 -0.06 -19.03
C LEU A 45 10.13 0.07 -19.74
N GLU A 46 10.22 0.86 -20.80
CA GLU A 46 11.50 1.10 -21.49
C GLU A 46 12.44 1.92 -20.62
N GLU A 47 11.95 2.96 -19.97
CA GLU A 47 12.75 3.78 -19.06
C GLU A 47 13.15 3.00 -17.81
N ALA A 48 12.27 2.14 -17.23
CA ALA A 48 12.62 1.25 -16.14
C ALA A 48 13.88 0.42 -16.42
N ARG A 49 14.03 -0.03 -17.65
CA ARG A 49 15.16 -0.88 -18.09
C ARG A 49 16.47 -0.10 -18.26
N LYS A 50 16.43 1.22 -18.42
CA LYS A 50 17.61 2.08 -18.58
C LYS A 50 18.17 2.52 -17.24
N ILE A 51 17.38 2.49 -16.16
CA ILE A 51 17.79 2.94 -14.83
C ILE A 51 19.00 2.15 -14.34
N ALA A 52 20.05 2.86 -13.91
CA ALA A 52 21.21 2.27 -13.26
C ALA A 52 20.87 1.90 -11.80
N GLY A 53 20.05 0.88 -11.62
CA GLY A 53 19.46 0.40 -10.38
C GLY A 53 18.24 -0.46 -10.68
N SER A 54 17.51 -0.88 -9.65
CA SER A 54 16.33 -1.74 -9.78
C SER A 54 15.06 -0.92 -9.87
N ALA A 55 14.29 -1.07 -10.95
CA ALA A 55 13.02 -0.38 -11.15
C ALA A 55 12.01 -1.30 -11.87
N HIS A 56 10.73 -1.17 -11.54
CA HIS A 56 9.65 -1.94 -12.15
C HIS A 56 8.47 -1.03 -12.48
N PHE A 57 7.90 -1.20 -13.68
CA PHE A 57 6.78 -0.43 -14.19
C PHE A 57 5.64 -1.37 -14.62
N ILE A 58 4.48 -1.20 -14.01
CA ILE A 58 3.23 -1.90 -14.37
C ILE A 58 2.32 -0.87 -15.02
N GLY A 59 2.19 -0.94 -16.34
CA GLY A 59 1.38 0.00 -17.10
C GLY A 59 -0.09 -0.42 -17.21
N GLU A 60 -0.89 0.47 -17.79
CA GLU A 60 -2.34 0.29 -17.92
C GLU A 60 -2.73 -1.05 -18.61
N GLN A 61 -1.98 -1.48 -19.62
CA GLN A 61 -2.26 -2.75 -20.29
C GLN A 61 -2.11 -3.95 -19.34
N GLN A 62 -1.07 -3.95 -18.49
CA GLN A 62 -0.86 -5.01 -17.49
C GLN A 62 -1.93 -4.95 -16.39
N LEU A 63 -2.28 -3.75 -15.91
CA LEU A 63 -3.37 -3.56 -14.94
C LEU A 63 -4.71 -4.09 -15.46
N ARG A 64 -4.96 -3.98 -16.78
CA ARG A 64 -6.18 -4.47 -17.42
C ARG A 64 -6.23 -5.99 -17.61
N GLN A 65 -5.09 -6.71 -17.59
CA GLN A 65 -5.05 -8.17 -17.82
C GLN A 65 -5.92 -8.93 -16.82
N PHE A 66 -5.79 -8.64 -15.55
CA PHE A 66 -6.62 -9.22 -14.48
C PHE A 66 -7.62 -8.22 -13.91
N ALA A 67 -7.44 -6.93 -14.13
CA ALA A 67 -8.28 -5.84 -13.61
C ALA A 67 -8.54 -5.93 -12.09
N TYR A 68 -7.51 -6.33 -11.31
CA TYR A 68 -7.60 -6.43 -9.86
C TYR A 68 -7.95 -5.08 -9.21
N SER A 69 -8.78 -5.12 -8.18
CA SER A 69 -9.01 -3.98 -7.28
C SER A 69 -8.05 -3.98 -6.10
N ASP A 70 -7.51 -5.13 -5.73
CA ASP A 70 -6.54 -5.33 -4.67
C ASP A 70 -5.12 -5.04 -5.18
N VAL A 71 -4.47 -4.02 -4.60
CA VAL A 71 -3.08 -3.66 -4.93
C VAL A 71 -2.09 -4.78 -4.62
N GLN A 72 -2.32 -5.56 -3.56
CA GLN A 72 -1.43 -6.65 -3.18
C GLN A 72 -1.36 -7.72 -4.28
N ARG A 73 -2.47 -7.97 -4.99
CA ARG A 73 -2.48 -8.86 -6.17
C ARG A 73 -1.73 -8.28 -7.36
N ILE A 74 -1.69 -6.95 -7.49
CA ILE A 74 -0.96 -6.26 -8.57
C ILE A 74 0.54 -6.32 -8.32
N VAL A 75 1.00 -5.90 -7.12
CA VAL A 75 2.43 -5.79 -6.83
C VAL A 75 3.13 -7.14 -6.60
N ARG A 76 2.41 -8.26 -6.53
CA ARG A 76 2.99 -9.62 -6.55
C ARG A 76 3.87 -9.91 -7.75
N GLU A 77 3.71 -9.18 -8.85
CA GLU A 77 4.59 -9.38 -10.02
C GLU A 77 5.94 -8.70 -9.89
N VAL A 78 6.11 -7.82 -8.90
CA VAL A 78 7.37 -7.10 -8.68
C VAL A 78 8.30 -7.95 -7.83
N PRO A 79 9.45 -8.41 -8.36
CA PRO A 79 10.41 -9.15 -7.54
C PRO A 79 10.87 -8.34 -6.34
N GLY A 80 11.09 -8.98 -5.20
CA GLY A 80 11.54 -8.34 -3.95
C GLY A 80 10.42 -7.70 -3.11
N VAL A 81 9.16 -7.75 -3.54
CA VAL A 81 8.00 -7.30 -2.76
C VAL A 81 7.49 -8.44 -1.89
N SER A 82 7.34 -8.18 -0.59
CA SER A 82 6.75 -9.09 0.40
C SER A 82 5.41 -8.54 0.85
N LEU A 83 4.43 -9.42 1.10
CA LEU A 83 3.05 -9.05 1.42
C LEU A 83 2.57 -9.80 2.66
N GLN A 84 1.84 -9.09 3.52
CA GLN A 84 1.05 -9.69 4.60
C GLN A 84 -0.43 -9.48 4.29
N ILE A 85 -1.17 -10.56 4.06
CA ILE A 85 -2.60 -10.50 3.75
C ILE A 85 -3.39 -10.34 5.04
N GLU A 86 -4.35 -9.40 5.07
CA GLU A 86 -5.16 -9.14 6.25
C GLU A 86 -6.67 -9.20 5.97
N ASP A 87 -7.14 -8.52 4.92
CA ASP A 87 -8.59 -8.35 4.65
C ASP A 87 -9.08 -9.07 3.39
N GLY A 88 -8.18 -9.60 2.57
CA GLY A 88 -8.50 -10.24 1.29
C GLY A 88 -8.95 -9.29 0.19
N TYR A 89 -9.01 -7.97 0.45
CA TYR A 89 -9.40 -6.92 -0.50
C TYR A 89 -8.30 -5.89 -0.76
N GLY A 90 -7.25 -5.87 0.07
CA GLY A 90 -6.13 -4.96 -0.05
C GLY A 90 -6.46 -3.50 0.27
N LEU A 91 -7.46 -3.25 1.13
CA LEU A 91 -7.91 -1.91 1.48
C LEU A 91 -6.88 -1.17 2.34
N ARG A 92 -6.16 -1.91 3.16
CA ARG A 92 -5.05 -1.42 4.00
C ARG A 92 -3.87 -2.34 3.83
N PRO A 93 -3.16 -2.20 2.69
CA PRO A 93 -2.15 -3.16 2.30
C PRO A 93 -0.96 -3.12 3.25
N ASN A 94 -0.40 -4.30 3.48
CA ASN A 94 0.87 -4.48 4.18
C ASN A 94 1.91 -4.91 3.14
N ILE A 95 2.75 -3.96 2.72
CA ILE A 95 3.74 -4.13 1.65
C ILE A 95 5.12 -3.82 2.21
N GLY A 96 6.05 -4.74 2.07
CA GLY A 96 7.48 -4.56 2.28
C GLY A 96 8.26 -4.74 0.98
N ILE A 97 9.45 -4.19 0.89
CA ILE A 97 10.34 -4.34 -0.25
C ILE A 97 11.73 -4.70 0.28
N ARG A 98 12.33 -5.80 -0.23
CA ARG A 98 13.68 -6.25 0.14
C ARG A 98 13.90 -6.39 1.66
N GLY A 99 12.90 -6.94 2.37
CA GLY A 99 13.02 -7.28 3.79
C GLY A 99 12.63 -6.18 4.78
N VAL A 100 12.24 -4.97 4.34
CA VAL A 100 11.64 -4.01 5.27
C VAL A 100 10.28 -4.52 5.77
N ALA A 101 9.95 -4.21 7.01
CA ALA A 101 8.71 -4.64 7.64
C ALA A 101 7.47 -4.26 6.80
N THR A 102 6.55 -5.20 6.66
CA THR A 102 5.35 -5.05 5.80
C THR A 102 4.25 -4.23 6.44
N GLU A 103 4.20 -4.15 7.76
CA GLU A 103 3.08 -3.61 8.51
C GLU A 103 2.63 -2.23 8.02
N ARG A 104 1.36 -2.15 7.57
CA ARG A 104 0.72 -0.94 7.03
C ARG A 104 1.56 -0.20 5.99
N SER A 105 2.45 -0.91 5.29
CA SER A 105 3.38 -0.32 4.31
C SER A 105 4.17 0.88 4.86
N GLY A 106 4.33 0.96 6.18
CA GLY A 106 4.89 2.13 6.87
C GLY A 106 6.41 2.27 6.76
N ARG A 107 7.09 1.34 6.07
CA ARG A 107 8.56 1.31 5.89
C ARG A 107 8.99 1.49 4.43
N ILE A 108 8.06 1.85 3.55
CA ILE A 108 8.32 2.21 2.17
C ILE A 108 7.75 3.60 1.86
N THR A 109 8.34 4.31 0.92
CA THR A 109 7.80 5.59 0.47
C THR A 109 6.59 5.35 -0.44
N LEU A 110 5.41 5.75 0.01
CA LEU A 110 4.16 5.64 -0.75
C LEU A 110 3.81 6.98 -1.41
N LEU A 111 3.54 6.93 -2.71
CA LEU A 111 3.24 8.12 -3.51
C LEU A 111 2.03 7.89 -4.41
N GLU A 112 1.28 8.94 -4.66
CA GLU A 112 0.35 9.08 -5.77
C GLU A 112 0.70 10.34 -6.55
N ASP A 113 0.91 10.19 -7.86
CA ASP A 113 1.34 11.29 -8.72
C ASP A 113 2.60 12.03 -8.17
N ASN A 114 3.56 11.27 -7.63
CA ASN A 114 4.82 11.79 -7.01
C ASN A 114 4.60 12.69 -5.79
N VAL A 115 3.46 12.57 -5.11
CA VAL A 115 3.13 13.22 -3.83
C VAL A 115 2.94 12.16 -2.75
N LEU A 116 3.48 12.38 -1.54
CA LEU A 116 3.32 11.48 -0.40
C LEU A 116 1.84 11.31 -0.03
N ILE A 117 1.40 10.07 0.18
CA ILE A 117 -0.02 9.73 0.40
C ILE A 117 -0.31 9.02 1.72
N ALA A 118 0.68 8.49 2.44
CA ALA A 118 0.41 8.06 3.81
C ALA A 118 -0.21 9.24 4.57
N PRO A 119 -1.25 9.04 5.41
CA PRO A 119 -1.97 10.16 6.04
C PRO A 119 -1.08 11.13 6.81
N ALA A 120 -0.03 10.64 7.46
CA ALA A 120 1.02 11.44 8.10
C ALA A 120 2.38 10.74 7.91
N PRO A 121 3.04 10.96 6.74
CA PRO A 121 4.19 10.14 6.32
C PRO A 121 5.40 10.21 7.23
N TYR A 122 5.61 11.29 7.98
CA TYR A 122 6.74 11.44 8.88
C TYR A 122 6.38 11.17 10.35
N SER A 123 5.20 11.59 10.82
CA SER A 123 4.81 11.42 12.24
C SER A 123 4.08 10.11 12.51
N ALA A 124 3.32 9.56 11.53
CA ALA A 124 2.54 8.32 11.64
C ALA A 124 2.40 7.63 10.29
N PRO A 125 3.44 6.93 9.79
CA PRO A 125 3.57 6.51 8.39
C PRO A 125 2.62 5.38 7.94
N ALA A 126 1.85 4.80 8.84
CA ALA A 126 0.93 3.71 8.51
C ALA A 126 -0.08 4.09 7.42
N ALA A 127 -0.14 3.31 6.33
CA ALA A 127 -0.98 3.55 5.17
C ALA A 127 -2.46 3.19 5.45
N TYR A 128 -3.14 4.01 6.22
CA TYR A 128 -4.60 3.89 6.43
C TYR A 128 -5.42 4.45 5.28
N TYR A 129 -4.84 5.29 4.45
CA TYR A 129 -5.32 5.59 3.11
C TYR A 129 -4.45 4.87 2.09
N PHE A 130 -5.09 4.27 1.11
CA PHE A 130 -4.45 3.75 -0.09
C PHE A 130 -5.34 4.04 -1.29
N PRO A 131 -4.78 4.48 -2.44
CA PRO A 131 -5.56 4.84 -3.60
C PRO A 131 -6.36 3.65 -4.17
N THR A 132 -7.56 3.93 -4.66
CA THR A 132 -8.37 2.93 -5.35
C THR A 132 -7.70 2.49 -6.64
N MET A 133 -7.23 1.24 -6.71
CA MET A 133 -6.43 0.74 -7.83
C MET A 133 -7.17 0.76 -9.17
N GLY A 134 -8.51 0.66 -9.14
CA GLY A 134 -9.33 0.74 -10.35
C GLY A 134 -9.19 2.03 -11.15
N ARG A 135 -8.68 3.13 -10.56
CA ARG A 135 -8.44 4.42 -11.20
C ARG A 135 -6.97 4.73 -11.47
N MET A 136 -6.07 3.77 -11.30
CA MET A 136 -4.64 3.95 -11.58
C MET A 136 -4.31 3.59 -13.03
N ALA A 137 -3.49 4.41 -13.66
CA ALA A 137 -2.96 4.17 -15.00
C ALA A 137 -1.62 3.41 -14.97
N ALA A 138 -0.84 3.57 -13.89
CA ALA A 138 0.40 2.83 -13.71
C ALA A 138 0.74 2.64 -12.23
N VAL A 139 1.56 1.63 -11.95
CA VAL A 139 2.22 1.38 -10.67
C VAL A 139 3.72 1.28 -10.94
N GLU A 140 4.49 2.06 -10.19
CA GLU A 140 5.94 2.18 -10.33
C GLU A 140 6.61 1.79 -9.03
N VAL A 141 7.62 0.94 -9.09
CA VAL A 141 8.44 0.56 -7.93
C VAL A 141 9.90 0.85 -8.22
N VAL A 142 10.53 1.67 -7.40
CA VAL A 142 11.97 1.93 -7.48
C VAL A 142 12.67 1.41 -6.24
N LYS A 143 13.78 0.74 -6.42
CA LYS A 143 14.60 0.10 -5.39
C LYS A 143 16.06 0.45 -5.56
N GLY A 144 16.87 0.19 -4.54
CA GLY A 144 18.32 0.42 -4.62
C GLY A 144 18.69 1.89 -4.84
N PRO A 145 19.79 2.21 -5.54
CA PRO A 145 20.25 3.59 -5.78
C PRO A 145 19.24 4.46 -6.52
N ALA A 146 18.31 3.85 -7.27
CA ALA A 146 17.25 4.58 -7.98
C ALA A 146 16.27 5.26 -7.02
N ALA A 147 16.10 4.73 -5.80
CA ALA A 147 15.20 5.28 -4.79
C ALA A 147 15.70 6.54 -4.09
N ILE A 148 16.93 6.99 -4.35
CA ILE A 148 17.54 8.14 -3.66
C ILE A 148 16.78 9.46 -3.84
N THR A 149 16.03 9.59 -4.94
CA THR A 149 15.18 10.75 -5.22
C THR A 149 13.90 10.76 -4.40
N GLN A 150 13.56 9.64 -3.77
CA GLN A 150 12.34 9.45 -2.99
C GLN A 150 12.64 9.38 -1.48
N GLY A 151 11.64 9.58 -0.63
CA GLY A 151 11.76 9.56 0.83
C GLY A 151 10.45 9.98 1.49
N PRO A 152 10.33 9.72 2.82
CA PRO A 152 11.38 9.52 3.83
C PRO A 152 11.83 8.07 4.07
N TYR A 153 11.28 7.06 3.43
CA TYR A 153 11.60 5.65 3.66
C TYR A 153 12.33 5.09 2.43
N THR A 154 13.68 4.98 2.50
CA THR A 154 14.51 4.72 1.32
C THR A 154 15.27 3.38 1.38
N ILE A 155 15.15 2.60 2.45
CA ILE A 155 15.82 1.29 2.56
C ILE A 155 15.19 0.31 1.56
N GLY A 156 13.88 0.09 1.65
CA GLY A 156 13.15 -0.78 0.73
C GLY A 156 12.94 -0.15 -0.64
N GLY A 157 12.67 1.14 -0.67
CA GLY A 157 12.37 1.89 -1.89
C GLY A 157 11.03 2.60 -1.88
N ALA A 158 10.52 2.93 -3.05
CA ALA A 158 9.28 3.68 -3.21
C ALA A 158 8.30 2.99 -4.15
N LEU A 159 7.01 3.14 -3.85
CA LEU A 159 5.87 2.74 -4.65
C LEU A 159 5.08 3.99 -5.03
N ASN A 160 5.03 4.30 -6.33
CA ASN A 160 4.24 5.40 -6.88
C ASN A 160 3.09 4.88 -7.72
N MET A 161 1.92 5.44 -7.52
CA MET A 161 0.73 5.14 -8.30
C MET A 161 0.37 6.35 -9.14
N ALA A 162 0.44 6.20 -10.47
CA ALA A 162 0.05 7.26 -11.39
C ALA A 162 -1.46 7.19 -11.65
N SER A 163 -2.19 8.25 -11.31
CA SER A 163 -3.63 8.33 -11.53
C SER A 163 -3.97 8.59 -13.00
N THR A 164 -5.21 8.30 -13.41
CA THR A 164 -5.69 8.48 -14.78
C THR A 164 -5.29 9.86 -15.34
N PRO A 165 -4.54 9.92 -16.46
CA PRO A 165 -4.13 11.18 -17.06
C PRO A 165 -5.29 11.86 -17.81
N ILE A 166 -5.20 13.18 -18.01
CA ILE A 166 -6.13 13.92 -18.87
C ILE A 166 -5.96 13.41 -20.31
N PRO A 167 -7.02 12.87 -20.96
CA PRO A 167 -6.93 12.35 -22.33
C PRO A 167 -6.55 13.43 -23.33
N ARG A 168 -5.82 13.04 -24.40
CA ARG A 168 -5.50 13.95 -25.51
C ARG A 168 -6.74 14.28 -26.33
N GLU A 169 -7.53 13.27 -26.65
CA GLU A 169 -8.80 13.39 -27.37
C GLU A 169 -9.97 13.36 -26.40
N THR A 170 -11.04 14.07 -26.74
CA THR A 170 -12.25 14.06 -25.91
C THR A 170 -12.94 12.71 -26.03
N GLY A 171 -13.17 12.08 -24.89
CA GLY A 171 -13.80 10.77 -24.82
C GLY A 171 -13.91 10.29 -23.38
N GLY A 172 -14.42 9.10 -23.19
CA GLY A 172 -14.58 8.50 -21.87
C GLY A 172 -14.60 6.99 -21.89
N THR A 173 -14.55 6.43 -20.71
CA THR A 173 -14.66 5.00 -20.47
C THR A 173 -15.69 4.76 -19.37
N LEU A 174 -16.56 3.78 -19.57
CA LEU A 174 -17.44 3.23 -18.53
C LEU A 174 -17.12 1.75 -18.36
N LEU A 175 -16.69 1.36 -17.17
CA LEU A 175 -16.55 -0.03 -16.76
C LEU A 175 -17.64 -0.36 -15.76
N THR A 176 -18.31 -1.51 -15.97
CA THR A 176 -19.24 -2.10 -15.00
C THR A 176 -18.87 -3.55 -14.78
N GLU A 177 -18.84 -4.00 -13.54
CA GLU A 177 -18.52 -5.36 -13.14
C GLU A 177 -19.49 -5.83 -12.06
N VAL A 178 -19.86 -7.09 -12.11
CA VAL A 178 -20.64 -7.79 -11.09
C VAL A 178 -19.93 -9.10 -10.73
N GLY A 179 -20.06 -9.55 -9.50
CA GLY A 179 -19.40 -10.78 -9.03
C GLY A 179 -20.13 -11.44 -7.87
N GLN A 180 -19.48 -12.47 -7.29
CA GLN A 180 -19.95 -13.13 -6.07
C GLN A 180 -19.99 -12.13 -4.90
N ASP A 181 -20.64 -12.51 -3.80
CA ASP A 181 -20.80 -11.73 -2.58
C ASP A 181 -21.41 -10.35 -2.85
N ALA A 182 -22.46 -10.33 -3.69
CA ALA A 182 -23.10 -9.10 -4.16
C ALA A 182 -22.10 -8.03 -4.67
N THR A 183 -20.92 -8.46 -5.10
CA THR A 183 -19.87 -7.54 -5.59
C THR A 183 -20.35 -6.80 -6.83
N TYR A 184 -20.23 -5.49 -6.83
CA TYR A 184 -20.29 -4.68 -8.04
C TYR A 184 -19.21 -3.59 -8.06
N ARG A 185 -18.77 -3.24 -9.26
CA ARG A 185 -17.85 -2.13 -9.50
C ARG A 185 -18.32 -1.30 -10.70
N VAL A 186 -18.29 0.01 -10.53
CA VAL A 186 -18.54 0.96 -11.60
C VAL A 186 -17.38 1.95 -11.62
N HIS A 187 -16.77 2.15 -12.78
CA HIS A 187 -15.73 3.14 -12.98
C HIS A 187 -16.02 3.91 -14.26
N ALA A 188 -16.12 5.22 -14.17
CA ALA A 188 -16.41 6.10 -15.29
C ALA A 188 -15.39 7.22 -15.38
N THR A 189 -14.88 7.47 -16.58
CA THR A 189 -14.01 8.60 -16.88
C THR A 189 -14.56 9.37 -18.06
N TYR A 190 -14.39 10.70 -18.04
CA TYR A 190 -14.64 11.56 -19.19
C TYR A 190 -13.68 12.75 -19.16
N GLY A 191 -13.01 13.00 -20.26
CA GLY A 191 -12.03 14.08 -20.33
C GLY A 191 -11.59 14.39 -21.75
N GLY A 192 -10.66 15.34 -21.88
CA GLY A 192 -10.08 15.73 -23.15
C GLY A 192 -9.30 17.02 -23.07
N ARG A 193 -8.65 17.37 -24.17
CA ARG A 193 -7.94 18.65 -24.36
C ARG A 193 -8.50 19.40 -25.54
N SER A 194 -8.61 20.70 -25.37
CA SER A 194 -9.00 21.62 -26.45
C SER A 194 -7.76 22.16 -27.17
N ASP A 195 -7.92 22.64 -28.41
CA ASP A 195 -6.84 23.21 -29.23
C ASP A 195 -6.12 24.40 -28.58
N ASN A 196 -6.77 25.11 -27.66
CA ASN A 196 -6.19 26.23 -26.91
C ASN A 196 -5.43 25.80 -25.65
N GLY A 197 -5.27 24.47 -25.42
CA GLY A 197 -4.46 23.91 -24.33
C GLY A 197 -5.18 23.71 -23.01
N VAL A 198 -6.50 23.94 -22.93
CA VAL A 198 -7.29 23.59 -21.73
C VAL A 198 -7.60 22.09 -21.75
N GLY A 199 -7.21 21.38 -20.70
CA GLY A 199 -7.51 19.97 -20.49
C GLY A 199 -8.37 19.75 -19.26
N PHE A 200 -9.21 18.72 -19.29
CA PHE A 200 -10.00 18.32 -18.13
C PHE A 200 -10.18 16.80 -18.06
N LEU A 201 -10.37 16.29 -16.85
CA LEU A 201 -10.80 14.93 -16.56
C LEU A 201 -11.79 14.97 -15.41
N ILE A 202 -12.84 14.16 -15.51
CA ILE A 202 -13.74 13.80 -14.41
C ILE A 202 -13.74 12.27 -14.34
N GLU A 203 -13.54 11.75 -13.15
CA GLU A 203 -13.46 10.32 -12.87
C GLU A 203 -14.25 9.98 -11.62
N ALA A 204 -15.04 8.90 -11.69
CA ALA A 204 -15.80 8.39 -10.56
C ALA A 204 -15.65 6.87 -10.49
N HIS A 205 -15.41 6.36 -9.31
CA HIS A 205 -15.26 4.92 -9.05
C HIS A 205 -16.13 4.54 -7.86
N GLN A 206 -16.84 3.43 -7.97
CA GLN A 206 -17.53 2.78 -6.86
C GLN A 206 -17.27 1.28 -6.88
N TRP A 207 -17.03 0.72 -5.70
CA TRP A 207 -16.82 -0.70 -5.50
C TRP A 207 -17.48 -1.14 -4.21
N GLN A 208 -18.33 -2.16 -4.28
CA GLN A 208 -19.05 -2.73 -3.14
C GLN A 208 -18.97 -4.25 -3.17
N SER A 209 -19.01 -4.86 -1.99
CA SER A 209 -19.15 -6.30 -1.78
C SER A 209 -19.78 -6.55 -0.40
N ASP A 210 -20.57 -7.61 -0.26
CA ASP A 210 -21.06 -8.07 1.05
C ASP A 210 -19.99 -8.87 1.83
N GLY A 211 -18.83 -9.16 1.19
CA GLY A 211 -17.71 -9.89 1.79
C GLY A 211 -17.87 -11.40 1.77
N PHE A 212 -16.74 -12.10 1.88
CA PHE A 212 -16.63 -13.53 1.69
C PHE A 212 -16.68 -14.35 3.00
N GLN A 213 -16.72 -13.71 4.16
CA GLN A 213 -16.75 -14.37 5.46
C GLN A 213 -18.14 -14.31 6.08
N THR A 214 -18.42 -15.24 6.99
CA THR A 214 -19.68 -15.30 7.72
C THR A 214 -19.47 -15.06 9.20
N ILE A 215 -20.15 -14.06 9.77
CA ILE A 215 -20.12 -13.77 11.21
C ILE A 215 -21.09 -14.69 11.94
N ASP A 216 -20.60 -15.37 12.95
CA ASP A 216 -21.38 -16.27 13.77
C ASP A 216 -22.64 -15.59 14.32
N ARG A 217 -23.83 -16.26 14.17
CA ARG A 217 -25.10 -15.85 14.77
C ARG A 217 -25.62 -14.46 14.37
N SER A 218 -24.85 -13.69 13.62
CA SER A 218 -25.22 -12.34 13.21
C SER A 218 -25.87 -12.34 11.82
N GLY A 219 -25.23 -13.00 10.85
CA GLY A 219 -25.59 -12.90 9.45
C GLY A 219 -25.36 -11.51 8.86
N ALA A 220 -24.61 -10.62 9.57
CA ALA A 220 -24.15 -9.35 9.05
C ALA A 220 -23.10 -9.57 7.96
N ASP A 221 -23.01 -8.62 7.00
CA ASP A 221 -21.99 -8.67 5.96
C ASP A 221 -20.60 -8.37 6.53
N THR A 222 -19.59 -8.84 5.81
CA THR A 222 -18.15 -8.65 6.14
C THR A 222 -17.43 -7.83 5.07
N GLY A 223 -18.19 -7.10 4.28
CA GLY A 223 -17.75 -6.48 3.04
C GLY A 223 -17.30 -5.04 3.16
N LEU A 224 -17.47 -4.33 2.04
CA LEU A 224 -16.97 -2.99 1.85
C LEU A 224 -17.86 -2.15 0.93
N ASP A 225 -17.73 -0.83 1.07
CA ASP A 225 -18.25 0.18 0.14
C ASP A 225 -17.15 1.24 -0.03
N VAL A 226 -16.65 1.41 -1.25
CA VAL A 226 -15.61 2.38 -1.62
C VAL A 226 -16.13 3.28 -2.71
N THR A 227 -16.10 4.58 -2.47
CA THR A 227 -16.45 5.61 -3.46
C THR A 227 -15.26 6.55 -3.62
N ASP A 228 -14.86 6.82 -4.86
CA ASP A 228 -13.78 7.74 -5.20
C ASP A 228 -14.21 8.66 -6.35
N PHE A 229 -13.93 9.93 -6.21
CA PHE A 229 -14.19 10.95 -7.22
C PHE A 229 -12.92 11.78 -7.43
N THR A 230 -12.46 11.89 -8.69
CA THR A 230 -11.30 12.69 -9.07
C THR A 230 -11.69 13.68 -10.18
N ALA A 231 -11.23 14.92 -10.06
CA ALA A 231 -11.31 15.93 -11.10
C ALA A 231 -9.92 16.51 -11.37
N LYS A 232 -9.55 16.64 -12.65
CA LYS A 232 -8.34 17.32 -13.08
C LYS A 232 -8.67 18.45 -14.05
N LEU A 233 -7.97 19.56 -13.92
CA LEU A 233 -8.04 20.70 -14.83
C LEU A 233 -6.62 21.14 -15.16
N SER A 234 -6.30 21.27 -16.45
CA SER A 234 -4.97 21.72 -16.87
C SER A 234 -5.05 22.84 -17.88
N TYR A 235 -3.99 23.63 -17.95
CA TYR A 235 -3.76 24.62 -18.98
C TYR A 235 -2.32 24.55 -19.47
N ALA A 236 -2.14 24.07 -20.71
CA ALA A 236 -0.86 23.89 -21.37
C ALA A 236 -1.00 24.31 -22.85
N PRO A 237 -0.92 25.63 -23.17
CA PRO A 237 -1.09 26.11 -24.53
C PRO A 237 0.02 25.60 -25.43
N VAL A 238 -0.34 25.24 -26.66
CA VAL A 238 0.61 24.77 -27.67
C VAL A 238 1.69 25.83 -27.91
N GLY A 239 2.98 25.41 -27.80
CA GLY A 239 4.14 26.30 -27.96
C GLY A 239 4.41 27.22 -26.77
N SER A 240 3.67 27.11 -25.67
CA SER A 240 3.99 27.75 -24.40
C SER A 240 4.99 26.88 -23.61
N PRO A 241 6.02 27.46 -22.97
CA PRO A 241 6.87 26.72 -22.06
C PRO A 241 6.23 26.50 -20.69
N HIS A 242 5.01 26.90 -20.48
CA HIS A 242 4.29 26.86 -19.20
C HIS A 242 3.13 25.87 -19.25
N ALA A 243 3.02 25.05 -18.22
CA ALA A 243 1.85 24.22 -17.97
C ALA A 243 1.44 24.30 -16.49
N ILE A 244 0.14 24.22 -16.24
CA ILE A 244 -0.41 24.15 -14.88
C ILE A 244 -1.50 23.08 -14.83
N GLU A 245 -1.52 22.30 -13.75
CA GLU A 245 -2.54 21.29 -13.50
C GLU A 245 -3.02 21.37 -12.05
N LEU A 246 -4.33 21.28 -11.87
CA LEU A 246 -5.00 21.11 -10.59
C LEU A 246 -5.67 19.73 -10.57
N LYS A 247 -5.38 18.94 -9.55
CA LYS A 247 -6.10 17.70 -9.22
C LYS A 247 -6.83 17.88 -7.89
N LEU A 248 -8.10 17.48 -7.86
CA LEU A 248 -8.93 17.37 -6.67
C LEU A 248 -9.47 15.96 -6.58
N GLN A 249 -9.46 15.37 -5.38
CA GLN A 249 -9.96 14.03 -5.14
C GLN A 249 -10.70 13.96 -3.81
N LEU A 250 -11.78 13.17 -3.79
CA LEU A 250 -12.56 12.81 -2.62
C LEU A 250 -12.72 11.28 -2.62
N ALA A 251 -12.41 10.62 -1.51
CA ALA A 251 -12.57 9.19 -1.39
C ALA A 251 -13.17 8.82 -0.03
N ASP A 252 -14.24 8.05 -0.06
CA ASP A 252 -14.91 7.49 1.11
C ASP A 252 -14.78 5.96 1.09
N GLN A 253 -14.52 5.38 2.24
CA GLN A 253 -14.46 3.94 2.42
C GLN A 253 -15.16 3.54 3.71
N ASP A 254 -16.01 2.52 3.60
CA ASP A 254 -16.64 1.83 4.73
C ASP A 254 -16.37 0.34 4.57
N SER A 255 -15.87 -0.34 5.60
CA SER A 255 -15.68 -1.79 5.55
C SER A 255 -15.81 -2.44 6.92
N ASN A 256 -16.45 -3.62 6.95
CA ASN A 256 -16.68 -4.41 8.15
C ASN A 256 -15.46 -5.28 8.50
N GLN A 257 -14.25 -4.70 8.42
CA GLN A 257 -13.01 -5.38 8.72
C GLN A 257 -12.77 -5.48 10.23
N SER A 258 -12.31 -6.66 10.68
CA SER A 258 -12.00 -6.96 12.06
C SER A 258 -10.50 -7.21 12.28
N TYR A 259 -10.02 -6.95 13.50
CA TYR A 259 -8.73 -7.44 13.95
C TYR A 259 -8.78 -8.89 14.44
N LEU A 260 -9.97 -9.39 14.83
CA LEU A 260 -10.13 -10.72 15.40
C LEU A 260 -10.15 -11.79 14.30
N GLY A 261 -9.10 -12.60 14.25
CA GLY A 261 -8.97 -13.81 13.46
C GLY A 261 -9.38 -15.04 14.27
N LEU A 262 -9.16 -16.21 13.72
CA LEU A 262 -9.57 -17.50 14.30
C LEU A 262 -8.44 -18.18 15.09
N SER A 263 -8.80 -19.06 16.01
CA SER A 263 -7.90 -20.10 16.49
C SER A 263 -7.57 -21.08 15.36
N ASP A 264 -6.44 -21.76 15.41
CA ASP A 264 -6.04 -22.73 14.39
C ASP A 264 -7.06 -23.88 14.24
N ALA A 265 -7.65 -24.31 15.36
CA ALA A 265 -8.66 -25.37 15.35
C ALA A 265 -9.95 -24.90 14.66
N ASP A 266 -10.39 -23.67 14.92
CA ASP A 266 -11.57 -23.10 14.28
C ASP A 266 -11.34 -22.80 12.80
N PHE A 267 -10.15 -22.32 12.47
CA PHE A 267 -9.73 -22.12 11.07
C PHE A 267 -9.74 -23.44 10.29
N GLY A 268 -9.20 -24.51 10.87
CA GLY A 268 -9.24 -25.84 10.26
C GLY A 268 -10.65 -26.43 10.09
N ASN A 269 -11.63 -25.99 10.90
CA ASN A 269 -13.03 -26.39 10.79
C ASN A 269 -13.77 -25.57 9.72
N ASP A 270 -13.58 -24.25 9.72
CA ASP A 270 -14.21 -23.33 8.76
C ASP A 270 -13.37 -22.03 8.67
N ALA A 271 -12.54 -21.93 7.66
CA ALA A 271 -11.63 -20.80 7.45
C ALA A 271 -12.36 -19.48 7.12
N LEU A 272 -13.61 -19.55 6.62
CA LEU A 272 -14.40 -18.38 6.23
C LEU A 272 -15.30 -17.85 7.36
N ARG A 273 -15.26 -18.50 8.51
CA ARG A 273 -15.96 -18.09 9.72
C ARG A 273 -15.34 -16.83 10.33
N ARG A 274 -16.16 -16.00 11.00
CA ARG A 274 -15.77 -14.95 11.94
C ARG A 274 -16.53 -15.09 13.26
N TYR A 275 -15.83 -14.91 14.37
CA TYR A 275 -16.47 -14.92 15.70
C TYR A 275 -17.52 -13.81 15.83
N GLY A 276 -18.63 -14.08 16.51
CA GLY A 276 -19.68 -13.11 16.80
C GLY A 276 -19.20 -11.85 17.55
N LEU A 277 -18.11 -11.96 18.30
CA LEU A 277 -17.42 -10.84 18.95
C LEU A 277 -16.96 -9.73 17.99
N SER A 278 -16.88 -10.01 16.68
CA SER A 278 -16.51 -9.04 15.65
C SER A 278 -17.72 -8.45 14.91
N GLU A 279 -18.96 -8.71 15.35
CA GLU A 279 -20.16 -8.29 14.63
C GLU A 279 -20.34 -6.77 14.50
N LEU A 280 -19.72 -6.01 15.40
CA LEU A 280 -19.76 -4.54 15.40
C LEU A 280 -18.50 -3.89 14.81
N ASP A 281 -17.52 -4.70 14.38
CA ASP A 281 -16.27 -4.19 13.86
C ASP A 281 -16.48 -3.54 12.48
N ASN A 282 -16.11 -2.27 12.39
CA ASN A 282 -16.26 -1.47 11.17
C ASN A 282 -15.19 -0.39 11.13
N ILE A 283 -14.65 -0.11 9.96
CA ILE A 283 -13.81 1.06 9.70
C ILE A 283 -14.45 1.94 8.63
N ALA A 284 -14.69 3.19 8.98
CA ALA A 284 -15.10 4.25 8.07
C ALA A 284 -13.96 5.25 7.90
N THR A 285 -13.70 5.66 6.65
CA THR A 285 -12.65 6.65 6.31
C THR A 285 -13.15 7.66 5.30
N GLU A 286 -12.64 8.88 5.41
CA GLU A 286 -12.83 9.96 4.44
C GLU A 286 -11.44 10.51 4.08
N HIS A 287 -11.17 10.71 2.80
CA HIS A 287 -9.91 11.27 2.31
C HIS A 287 -10.17 12.36 1.26
N GLU A 288 -9.48 13.48 1.44
CA GLU A 288 -9.50 14.58 0.48
C GLU A 288 -8.07 14.90 0.04
N GLN A 289 -7.88 15.12 -1.25
CA GLN A 289 -6.59 15.52 -1.81
C GLN A 289 -6.74 16.70 -2.76
N ALA A 290 -5.83 17.67 -2.64
CA ALA A 290 -5.66 18.74 -3.59
C ALA A 290 -4.18 18.88 -3.98
N ILE A 291 -3.89 18.80 -5.28
CA ILE A 291 -2.54 18.98 -5.85
C ILE A 291 -2.59 20.04 -6.92
N LEU A 292 -1.75 21.07 -6.78
CA LEU A 292 -1.53 22.09 -7.80
C LEU A 292 -0.08 21.98 -8.29
N ARG A 293 0.10 21.69 -9.57
CA ARG A 293 1.41 21.55 -10.21
C ARG A 293 1.60 22.60 -11.28
N TYR A 294 2.76 23.23 -11.29
CA TYR A 294 3.20 24.16 -12.32
C TYR A 294 4.54 23.68 -12.90
N SER A 295 4.62 23.62 -14.22
CA SER A 295 5.83 23.24 -14.97
C SER A 295 6.25 24.40 -15.86
N PHE A 296 7.57 24.60 -15.98
CA PHE A 296 8.15 25.65 -16.81
C PHE A 296 9.42 25.14 -17.50
N ASP A 297 9.37 25.04 -18.83
CA ASP A 297 10.53 24.77 -19.68
C ASP A 297 11.35 26.06 -19.84
N VAL A 298 12.36 26.26 -18.97
CA VAL A 298 13.23 27.44 -18.95
C VAL A 298 14.04 27.55 -20.24
N THR A 299 14.54 26.41 -20.70
CA THR A 299 15.20 26.23 -22.00
C THR A 299 14.82 24.86 -22.56
N ALA A 300 15.27 24.52 -23.78
CA ALA A 300 15.10 23.17 -24.31
C ALA A 300 15.74 22.05 -23.46
N ASN A 301 16.62 22.41 -22.55
CA ASN A 301 17.43 21.50 -21.75
C ASN A 301 17.25 21.67 -20.24
N LEU A 302 16.40 22.59 -19.80
CA LEU A 302 16.16 22.86 -18.39
C LEU A 302 14.66 23.05 -18.17
N SER A 303 14.07 22.16 -17.42
CA SER A 303 12.71 22.28 -16.89
C SER A 303 12.71 22.48 -15.38
N VAL A 304 11.72 23.18 -14.87
CA VAL A 304 11.49 23.35 -13.45
C VAL A 304 10.02 23.12 -13.13
N THR A 305 9.77 22.57 -11.95
CA THR A 305 8.43 22.30 -11.44
C THR A 305 8.23 22.82 -10.04
N ALA A 306 6.99 23.15 -9.75
CA ALA A 306 6.55 23.50 -8.41
C ALA A 306 5.21 22.79 -8.15
N THR A 307 5.16 22.01 -7.07
CA THR A 307 3.94 21.28 -6.66
C THR A 307 3.56 21.71 -5.26
N ALA A 308 2.33 22.20 -5.09
CA ALA A 308 1.72 22.39 -3.78
C ALA A 308 0.66 21.30 -3.56
N TYR A 309 0.63 20.70 -2.38
CA TYR A 309 -0.33 19.66 -2.05
C TYR A 309 -0.87 19.81 -0.64
N ASN A 310 -2.11 19.33 -0.47
CA ASN A 310 -2.77 19.22 0.82
C ASN A 310 -3.68 17.99 0.78
N ASN A 311 -3.44 17.06 1.70
CA ASN A 311 -4.24 15.87 1.92
C ASN A 311 -4.82 15.95 3.34
N THR A 312 -6.09 15.60 3.49
CA THR A 312 -6.73 15.36 4.78
C THR A 312 -7.29 13.96 4.82
N HIS A 313 -7.24 13.32 5.96
CA HIS A 313 -7.76 11.98 6.13
C HIS A 313 -8.38 11.85 7.51
N GLN A 314 -9.59 11.28 7.57
CA GLN A 314 -10.27 10.95 8.80
C GLN A 314 -10.60 9.47 8.79
N ARG A 315 -10.50 8.83 9.95
CA ARG A 315 -10.93 7.45 10.12
C ARG A 315 -11.45 7.19 11.52
N ASN A 316 -12.44 6.33 11.58
CA ASN A 316 -12.83 5.68 12.82
C ASN A 316 -12.86 4.16 12.60
N TRP A 317 -11.97 3.45 13.27
CA TRP A 317 -12.05 1.99 13.35
C TRP A 317 -12.69 1.61 14.67
N PHE A 318 -13.98 1.32 14.62
CA PHE A 318 -14.72 0.76 15.73
C PHE A 318 -14.50 -0.75 15.73
N LYS A 319 -13.93 -1.30 16.80
CA LYS A 319 -13.54 -2.71 16.81
C LYS A 319 -13.43 -3.29 18.20
N THR A 320 -13.60 -4.62 18.29
CA THR A 320 -13.30 -5.38 19.49
C THR A 320 -11.80 -5.34 19.81
N GLU A 321 -11.44 -5.09 21.09
CA GLU A 321 -10.06 -4.84 21.51
C GLU A 321 -9.55 -5.93 22.47
N GLY A 322 -10.36 -6.33 23.44
CA GLY A 322 -9.96 -7.31 24.44
C GLY A 322 -11.07 -7.68 25.41
N ILE A 323 -10.71 -8.47 26.41
CA ILE A 323 -11.61 -8.97 27.43
C ILE A 323 -10.96 -8.86 28.83
N ASP A 324 -11.72 -8.40 29.83
CA ASP A 324 -11.35 -8.45 31.24
C ASP A 324 -11.64 -9.85 31.80
N LEU A 325 -10.59 -10.57 32.18
CA LEU A 325 -10.67 -11.94 32.67
C LEU A 325 -10.59 -12.03 34.20
N ASP A 326 -10.47 -10.93 34.94
CA ASP A 326 -10.34 -10.91 36.40
C ASP A 326 -11.52 -10.25 37.12
N GLY A 327 -12.41 -9.59 36.39
CA GLY A 327 -13.63 -9.00 36.89
C GLY A 327 -13.50 -7.56 37.43
N SER A 328 -12.44 -6.85 37.08
CA SER A 328 -12.18 -5.45 37.49
C SER A 328 -12.81 -4.42 36.55
N VAL A 329 -14.06 -4.58 36.19
CA VAL A 329 -14.71 -3.91 35.07
C VAL A 329 -14.88 -2.40 35.24
N ASN A 330 -14.11 -1.61 34.52
CA ASN A 330 -14.32 -0.17 34.34
C ASN A 330 -13.76 0.29 32.98
N ALA A 331 -14.58 0.95 32.16
CA ALA A 331 -14.17 1.43 30.83
C ALA A 331 -12.92 2.33 30.83
N ASP A 332 -12.73 3.11 31.91
CA ASP A 332 -11.60 4.03 32.04
C ASP A 332 -10.35 3.41 32.69
N SER A 333 -10.45 2.20 33.25
CA SER A 333 -9.35 1.47 33.91
C SER A 333 -9.32 0.00 33.51
N PHE A 334 -9.72 -0.32 32.27
CA PHE A 334 -9.70 -1.68 31.75
C PHE A 334 -8.26 -2.22 31.77
N SER A 335 -8.05 -3.35 32.43
CA SER A 335 -6.78 -4.06 32.53
C SER A 335 -6.87 -5.48 31.95
N GLY A 336 -7.71 -5.66 30.94
CA GLY A 336 -7.95 -6.96 30.32
C GLY A 336 -6.86 -7.39 29.37
N SER A 337 -6.96 -8.62 28.93
CA SER A 337 -6.10 -9.22 27.91
C SER A 337 -6.60 -8.86 26.50
N SER A 338 -5.68 -8.68 25.57
CA SER A 338 -6.02 -8.54 24.15
C SER A 338 -6.61 -9.85 23.61
N TRP A 339 -7.37 -9.77 22.53
CA TRP A 339 -7.84 -10.97 21.85
C TRP A 339 -6.68 -11.82 21.27
N ALA A 340 -5.52 -11.22 20.98
CA ALA A 340 -4.32 -11.97 20.62
C ALA A 340 -3.95 -12.96 21.72
N SER A 341 -3.85 -12.49 22.97
CA SER A 341 -3.52 -13.34 24.12
C SER A 341 -4.57 -14.43 24.38
N VAL A 342 -5.85 -14.15 24.11
CA VAL A 342 -6.94 -15.14 24.24
C VAL A 342 -6.80 -16.23 23.17
N VAL A 343 -6.62 -15.84 21.90
CA VAL A 343 -6.47 -16.79 20.79
C VAL A 343 -5.20 -17.64 20.97
N ASP A 344 -4.10 -17.03 21.40
CA ASP A 344 -2.85 -17.75 21.70
C ASP A 344 -3.03 -18.77 22.85
N ALA A 345 -3.73 -18.39 23.92
CA ALA A 345 -4.04 -19.30 25.01
C ALA A 345 -4.89 -20.50 24.54
N VAL A 346 -5.91 -20.23 23.70
CA VAL A 346 -6.75 -21.28 23.11
C VAL A 346 -5.93 -22.19 22.22
N ASN A 347 -5.11 -21.66 21.31
CA ASN A 347 -4.23 -22.45 20.46
C ASN A 347 -3.27 -23.34 21.25
N LEU A 348 -2.76 -22.87 22.39
CA LEU A 348 -1.87 -23.61 23.28
C LEU A 348 -2.61 -24.60 24.20
N GLY A 349 -3.94 -24.66 24.16
CA GLY A 349 -4.74 -25.49 25.06
C GLY A 349 -4.63 -25.06 26.54
N LYS A 350 -4.44 -23.76 26.81
CA LYS A 350 -4.20 -23.20 28.15
C LYS A 350 -5.34 -22.26 28.56
N GLY A 351 -5.53 -22.13 29.87
CA GLY A 351 -6.35 -21.06 30.42
C GLY A 351 -5.59 -19.72 30.45
N LEU A 352 -6.33 -18.63 30.63
CA LEU A 352 -5.81 -17.27 30.76
C LEU A 352 -6.59 -16.55 31.88
N GLY A 353 -5.89 -15.87 32.78
CA GLY A 353 -6.53 -15.27 33.95
C GLY A 353 -7.23 -16.34 34.81
N ASN A 354 -8.50 -16.11 35.12
CA ASN A 354 -9.33 -17.03 35.88
C ASN A 354 -10.12 -18.04 35.03
N TYR A 355 -9.96 -18.02 33.69
CA TYR A 355 -10.72 -18.82 32.75
C TYR A 355 -9.93 -20.04 32.29
N THR A 356 -10.59 -21.17 32.22
CA THR A 356 -10.05 -22.39 31.60
C THR A 356 -10.02 -22.28 30.09
N HIS A 357 -9.29 -23.16 29.43
CA HIS A 357 -9.26 -23.26 27.96
C HIS A 357 -10.69 -23.41 27.39
N GLU A 358 -11.52 -24.30 27.97
CA GLU A 358 -12.89 -24.55 27.50
C GLU A 358 -13.80 -23.34 27.66
N GLU A 359 -13.59 -22.53 28.70
CA GLU A 359 -14.34 -21.29 28.91
C GLU A 359 -13.92 -20.22 27.89
N LEU A 360 -12.62 -20.07 27.62
CA LEU A 360 -12.14 -19.13 26.57
C LEU A 360 -12.66 -19.51 25.20
N GLN A 361 -12.59 -20.80 24.82
CA GLN A 361 -13.15 -21.30 23.59
C GLN A 361 -14.67 -21.06 23.53
N GLY A 362 -15.39 -21.32 24.61
CA GLY A 362 -16.84 -21.08 24.71
C GLY A 362 -17.21 -19.61 24.56
N ILE A 363 -16.36 -18.68 25.02
CA ILE A 363 -16.53 -17.23 24.82
C ILE A 363 -16.31 -16.88 23.34
N LEU A 364 -15.25 -17.36 22.72
CA LEU A 364 -15.00 -17.14 21.28
C LEU A 364 -16.17 -17.66 20.42
N ASP A 365 -16.69 -18.83 20.73
CA ASP A 365 -17.83 -19.45 20.05
C ASP A 365 -19.20 -18.80 20.37
N GLY A 366 -19.26 -17.85 21.31
CA GLY A 366 -20.49 -17.24 21.78
C GLY A 366 -21.40 -18.21 22.54
N ASN A 367 -20.87 -19.34 23.05
CA ASN A 367 -21.59 -20.35 23.84
C ASN A 367 -21.60 -20.03 25.34
N ILE A 368 -20.67 -19.20 25.78
CA ILE A 368 -20.54 -18.73 27.17
C ILE A 368 -20.75 -17.22 27.20
N ASP A 369 -21.67 -16.81 28.05
CA ASP A 369 -21.92 -15.38 28.31
C ASP A 369 -20.76 -14.79 29.11
N THR A 370 -20.39 -13.55 28.80
CA THR A 370 -19.35 -12.82 29.54
C THR A 370 -19.96 -11.99 30.68
N ALA A 371 -19.17 -11.65 31.67
CA ALA A 371 -19.59 -10.73 32.73
C ALA A 371 -19.96 -9.35 32.13
N ALA A 372 -20.88 -8.64 32.79
CA ALA A 372 -21.27 -7.30 32.34
C ALA A 372 -20.04 -6.37 32.30
N GLY A 373 -19.85 -5.72 31.14
CA GLY A 373 -18.76 -4.79 30.89
C GLY A 373 -17.37 -5.42 30.71
N SER A 374 -17.26 -6.75 30.61
CA SER A 374 -15.95 -7.41 30.51
C SER A 374 -15.35 -7.39 29.09
N VAL A 375 -16.13 -7.13 28.05
CA VAL A 375 -15.62 -6.99 26.67
C VAL A 375 -15.38 -5.52 26.38
N GLN A 376 -14.22 -5.19 25.79
CA GLN A 376 -13.87 -3.83 25.41
C GLN A 376 -13.93 -3.65 23.89
N LEU A 377 -14.68 -2.63 23.45
CA LEU A 377 -14.65 -2.14 22.07
C LEU A 377 -14.04 -0.74 22.03
N ARG A 378 -13.22 -0.49 21.01
CA ARG A 378 -12.53 0.78 20.80
C ARG A 378 -13.09 1.54 19.60
N SER A 379 -13.46 2.78 19.82
CA SER A 379 -13.58 3.79 18.77
C SER A 379 -12.20 4.40 18.50
N ASN A 380 -11.51 3.88 17.51
CA ASN A 380 -10.14 4.29 17.16
C ASN A 380 -10.19 5.48 16.19
N ASN A 381 -10.72 6.60 16.67
CA ASN A 381 -10.92 7.82 15.91
C ASN A 381 -9.60 8.59 15.75
N ARG A 382 -9.28 8.98 14.49
CA ARG A 382 -8.12 9.78 14.17
C ARG A 382 -8.41 10.73 13.02
N GLU A 383 -7.79 11.91 13.09
CA GLU A 383 -7.78 12.90 12.03
C GLU A 383 -6.33 13.17 11.63
N TYR A 384 -6.10 13.41 10.34
CA TYR A 384 -4.77 13.63 9.79
C TYR A 384 -4.78 14.75 8.78
N TYR A 385 -3.63 15.44 8.66
CA TYR A 385 -3.31 16.18 7.45
C TYR A 385 -1.87 15.94 7.03
N SER A 386 -1.61 16.15 5.72
CA SER A 386 -0.28 16.06 5.12
C SER A 386 -0.22 17.10 4.01
N ARG A 387 0.69 18.08 4.12
CA ARG A 387 0.77 19.20 3.19
C ARG A 387 2.19 19.62 2.92
N GLY A 388 2.43 20.25 1.78
CA GLY A 388 3.77 20.70 1.47
C GLY A 388 3.93 21.40 0.13
N LEU A 389 5.18 21.79 -0.10
CA LEU A 389 5.66 22.37 -1.35
C LEU A 389 6.85 21.56 -1.84
N GLN A 390 6.81 21.16 -3.11
CA GLN A 390 7.90 20.47 -3.79
C GLN A 390 8.40 21.33 -4.96
N PHE A 391 9.69 21.42 -5.13
CA PHE A 391 10.34 22.06 -6.28
C PHE A 391 11.25 21.04 -6.93
N GLY A 392 11.16 20.89 -8.24
CA GLY A 392 12.01 20.05 -9.06
C GLY A 392 12.73 20.86 -10.12
N ALA A 393 13.89 20.39 -10.53
CA ALA A 393 14.59 20.89 -11.71
C ALA A 393 15.30 19.74 -12.41
N ASN A 394 15.10 19.65 -13.72
CA ASN A 394 15.76 18.66 -14.58
C ASN A 394 16.59 19.39 -15.64
N TRP A 395 17.84 18.99 -15.78
CA TRP A 395 18.74 19.56 -16.78
C TRP A 395 19.45 18.48 -17.57
N ASP A 396 19.33 18.54 -18.90
CA ASP A 396 20.02 17.65 -19.82
C ASP A 396 21.10 18.42 -20.59
N GLY A 397 22.30 17.86 -20.66
CA GLY A 397 23.39 18.53 -21.33
C GLY A 397 24.59 17.64 -21.61
N SER A 398 25.61 18.21 -22.24
CA SER A 398 26.89 17.54 -22.46
C SER A 398 28.04 18.32 -21.84
N PHE A 399 28.87 17.64 -21.07
CA PHE A 399 30.05 18.20 -20.46
C PHE A 399 31.17 17.15 -20.39
N GLY A 400 32.41 17.52 -20.65
CA GLY A 400 33.57 16.62 -20.54
C GLY A 400 33.55 15.41 -21.48
N GLY A 401 32.73 15.43 -22.54
CA GLY A 401 32.54 14.29 -23.46
C GLY A 401 31.52 13.26 -23.02
N ALA A 402 30.79 13.53 -21.92
CA ALA A 402 29.68 12.73 -21.44
C ALA A 402 28.33 13.47 -21.62
N LEU A 403 27.24 12.73 -21.64
CA LEU A 403 25.89 13.24 -21.52
C LEU A 403 25.49 13.21 -20.04
N HIS A 404 24.86 14.26 -19.58
CA HIS A 404 24.40 14.43 -18.20
C HIS A 404 22.90 14.68 -18.18
N SER A 405 22.19 13.97 -17.33
CA SER A 405 20.80 14.23 -16.96
C SER A 405 20.72 14.44 -15.46
N VAL A 406 20.69 15.71 -15.06
CA VAL A 406 20.71 16.12 -13.65
C VAL A 406 19.30 16.37 -13.18
N SER A 407 18.88 15.66 -12.14
CA SER A 407 17.63 15.92 -11.42
C SER A 407 17.90 16.40 -10.00
N MET A 408 17.18 17.44 -9.58
CA MET A 408 17.24 18.03 -8.26
C MET A 408 15.84 18.21 -7.71
N GLY A 409 15.69 18.02 -6.40
CA GLY A 409 14.41 18.27 -5.72
C GLY A 409 14.60 18.87 -4.34
N LEU A 410 13.61 19.67 -3.96
CA LEU A 410 13.49 20.26 -2.63
C LEU A 410 12.05 20.12 -2.18
N ARG A 411 11.82 19.59 -0.97
CA ARG A 411 10.50 19.42 -0.38
C ARG A 411 10.47 20.05 1.01
N PHE A 412 9.44 20.88 1.23
CA PHE A 412 9.00 21.31 2.55
C PHE A 412 7.72 20.56 2.85
N HIS A 413 7.67 19.86 3.96
CA HIS A 413 6.57 19.00 4.35
C HIS A 413 6.17 19.21 5.80
N GLU A 414 4.88 19.11 6.07
CA GLU A 414 4.29 19.13 7.40
C GLU A 414 3.18 18.10 7.45
N ASP A 415 3.14 17.29 8.50
CA ASP A 415 2.05 16.34 8.75
C ASP A 415 1.67 16.24 10.24
N GLU A 416 0.46 15.79 10.49
CA GLU A 416 -0.09 15.63 11.83
C GLU A 416 -1.06 14.45 11.91
N GLU A 417 -1.03 13.76 13.05
CA GLU A 417 -2.05 12.80 13.46
C GLU A 417 -2.67 13.28 14.78
N ASP A 418 -3.98 13.53 14.82
CA ASP A 418 -4.76 13.74 16.03
C ASP A 418 -5.48 12.45 16.41
N ARG A 419 -5.17 11.90 17.60
CA ARG A 419 -5.84 10.74 18.20
C ARG A 419 -6.78 11.18 19.29
N PHE A 420 -8.06 10.89 19.11
CA PHE A 420 -9.06 11.10 20.15
C PHE A 420 -9.96 9.86 20.26
N GLN A 421 -9.48 8.87 20.98
CA GLN A 421 -9.99 7.51 21.00
C GLN A 421 -10.73 7.21 22.30
N ARG A 422 -11.75 6.31 22.19
CA ARG A 422 -12.55 5.90 23.34
C ARG A 422 -12.71 4.39 23.37
N ASN A 423 -12.48 3.81 24.54
CA ASN A 423 -12.89 2.45 24.86
C ASN A 423 -14.23 2.47 25.59
N ASP A 424 -15.15 1.64 25.11
CA ASP A 424 -16.46 1.39 25.74
C ASP A 424 -16.50 -0.07 26.22
N THR A 425 -17.34 -0.36 27.21
CA THR A 425 -17.49 -1.73 27.72
C THR A 425 -18.80 -2.36 27.29
N TYR A 426 -18.71 -3.63 26.97
CA TYR A 426 -19.80 -4.48 26.48
C TYR A 426 -19.82 -5.79 27.25
N SER A 427 -20.93 -6.54 27.08
CA SER A 427 -21.03 -7.95 27.43
C SER A 427 -21.51 -8.76 26.25
N GLN A 428 -21.05 -9.99 26.16
CA GLN A 428 -21.59 -10.97 25.24
C GLN A 428 -22.66 -11.79 25.97
N VAL A 429 -23.90 -11.77 25.46
CA VAL A 429 -25.02 -12.58 25.97
C VAL A 429 -25.66 -13.36 24.82
N ALA A 430 -25.73 -14.67 24.95
CA ALA A 430 -26.20 -15.56 23.90
C ALA A 430 -25.48 -15.34 22.54
N GLY A 431 -24.17 -15.04 22.59
CA GLY A 431 -23.31 -14.80 21.44
C GLY A 431 -23.52 -13.45 20.75
N LYS A 432 -24.15 -12.48 21.39
CA LYS A 432 -24.35 -11.12 20.86
C LYS A 432 -23.80 -10.08 21.80
N LEU A 433 -23.20 -9.03 21.24
CA LEU A 433 -22.64 -7.92 21.99
C LEU A 433 -23.72 -6.89 22.39
N GLY A 434 -23.73 -6.51 23.68
CA GLY A 434 -24.56 -5.44 24.22
C GLY A 434 -23.72 -4.39 24.91
N LEU A 435 -23.98 -3.10 24.67
CA LEU A 435 -23.29 -1.98 25.33
C LEU A 435 -23.69 -1.92 26.79
N ASP A 436 -22.71 -1.94 27.70
CA ASP A 436 -22.92 -1.78 29.14
C ASP A 436 -22.59 -0.34 29.59
N SER A 437 -21.46 0.23 29.18
CA SER A 437 -21.04 1.56 29.58
C SER A 437 -20.17 2.25 28.53
N LEU A 438 -20.40 3.53 28.35
CA LEU A 438 -19.49 4.40 27.58
C LEU A 438 -18.34 4.83 28.46
N GLY A 439 -17.11 4.76 27.93
CA GLY A 439 -15.94 5.30 28.57
C GLY A 439 -15.81 6.81 28.42
N THR A 440 -14.90 7.37 29.18
CA THR A 440 -14.54 8.80 29.04
C THR A 440 -13.83 9.02 27.70
N GLU A 441 -14.19 10.05 26.97
CA GLU A 441 -13.52 10.41 25.72
C GLU A 441 -12.00 10.58 25.94
N GLY A 442 -11.21 10.05 25.03
CA GLY A 442 -9.76 10.08 25.11
C GLY A 442 -9.12 9.02 26.03
N ASN A 443 -9.92 8.13 26.69
CA ASN A 443 -9.40 7.09 27.59
C ASN A 443 -8.54 6.02 26.89
N ALA A 444 -8.67 5.89 25.56
CA ALA A 444 -7.90 4.96 24.74
C ALA A 444 -6.76 5.63 23.96
N GLY A 445 -6.65 6.95 24.03
CA GLY A 445 -5.65 7.75 23.35
C GLY A 445 -6.15 9.17 23.13
N ASN A 446 -5.42 10.13 23.68
CA ASN A 446 -5.72 11.56 23.55
C ASN A 446 -4.40 12.29 23.37
N GLN A 447 -3.99 12.41 22.08
CA GLN A 447 -2.70 12.97 21.71
C GLN A 447 -2.70 13.55 20.30
N VAL A 448 -1.82 14.50 20.09
CA VAL A 448 -1.44 15.01 18.78
C VAL A 448 0.03 14.70 18.57
N GLN A 449 0.37 14.17 17.41
CA GLN A 449 1.75 14.04 16.97
C GLN A 449 1.90 14.66 15.59
N SER A 450 3.00 15.38 15.37
CA SER A 450 3.26 16.13 14.16
C SER A 450 4.72 15.99 13.75
N ALA A 451 4.99 16.28 12.48
CA ALA A 451 6.32 16.38 11.94
C ALA A 451 6.45 17.54 10.95
N GLU A 452 7.59 18.23 11.01
CA GLU A 452 8.05 19.15 9.98
C GLU A 452 9.31 18.56 9.34
N ALA A 453 9.42 18.59 8.01
CA ALA A 453 10.54 18.00 7.30
C ALA A 453 11.01 18.86 6.12
N LEU A 454 12.34 18.98 5.99
CA LEU A 454 13.02 19.52 4.82
C LEU A 454 13.81 18.41 4.15
N ALA A 455 13.47 18.10 2.90
CA ALA A 455 14.20 17.13 2.10
C ALA A 455 14.80 17.80 0.86
N PHE A 456 16.04 17.45 0.55
CA PHE A 456 16.75 17.88 -0.66
C PHE A 456 17.43 16.68 -1.31
N TYR A 457 17.42 16.60 -2.64
CA TYR A 457 18.25 15.65 -3.37
C TYR A 457 18.84 16.24 -4.63
N ILE A 458 19.96 15.66 -5.05
CA ILE A 458 20.54 15.83 -6.38
C ILE A 458 21.04 14.47 -6.88
N ARG A 459 20.73 14.16 -8.13
CA ARG A 459 21.21 12.97 -8.86
C ARG A 459 21.63 13.39 -10.25
N ASP A 460 22.77 12.86 -10.72
CA ASP A 460 23.25 13.04 -12.10
C ASP A 460 23.34 11.68 -12.79
N GLU A 461 22.72 11.52 -13.92
CA GLU A 461 22.89 10.35 -14.78
C GLU A 461 23.87 10.69 -15.90
N ILE A 462 25.08 10.13 -15.80
CA ILE A 462 26.23 10.43 -16.64
C ILE A 462 26.45 9.29 -17.62
N SER A 463 26.18 9.53 -18.90
CA SER A 463 26.36 8.54 -19.98
C SER A 463 27.60 8.85 -20.81
N PHE A 464 28.52 7.88 -20.93
CA PHE A 464 29.72 7.98 -21.77
C PHE A 464 30.10 6.61 -22.34
N GLY A 465 30.13 6.51 -23.65
CA GLY A 465 30.33 5.22 -24.35
C GLY A 465 29.26 4.21 -23.94
N ASP A 466 29.67 3.05 -23.44
CA ASP A 466 28.79 1.96 -22.99
C ASP A 466 28.48 2.02 -21.47
N TRP A 467 28.90 3.07 -20.79
CA TRP A 467 28.73 3.26 -19.35
C TRP A 467 27.68 4.30 -19.04
N THR A 468 26.86 4.02 -18.01
CA THR A 468 26.01 5.00 -17.32
C THR A 468 26.32 4.96 -15.85
N LEU A 469 26.70 6.09 -15.27
CA LEU A 469 26.91 6.28 -13.83
C LEU A 469 25.80 7.17 -13.29
N SER A 470 25.27 6.83 -12.13
CA SER A 470 24.19 7.60 -11.49
C SER A 470 24.53 7.92 -10.03
N PRO A 471 25.50 8.84 -9.78
CA PRO A 471 25.73 9.33 -8.43
C PRO A 471 24.58 10.21 -7.96
N GLY A 472 24.27 10.12 -6.68
CA GLY A 472 23.26 10.95 -6.07
C GLY A 472 23.46 11.10 -4.57
N ILE A 473 22.83 12.11 -4.01
CA ILE A 473 22.80 12.35 -2.57
C ILE A 473 21.46 12.96 -2.18
N ARG A 474 20.94 12.50 -1.06
CA ARG A 474 19.73 13.03 -0.42
C ARG A 474 20.08 13.53 0.98
N PHE A 475 19.40 14.56 1.41
CA PHE A 475 19.41 15.08 2.77
C PHE A 475 17.99 15.14 3.31
N GLU A 476 17.81 14.75 4.56
CA GLU A 476 16.56 14.90 5.31
C GLU A 476 16.87 15.59 6.64
N ASP A 477 16.04 16.56 7.00
CA ASP A 477 16.01 17.26 8.29
C ASP A 477 14.57 17.18 8.81
N ILE A 478 14.39 16.52 9.95
CA ILE A 478 13.07 16.09 10.45
C ILE A 478 12.95 16.48 11.91
N ASP A 479 11.92 17.25 12.24
CA ASP A 479 11.51 17.57 13.60
C ASP A 479 10.18 16.87 13.88
N GLN A 480 10.10 16.10 14.98
CA GLN A 480 8.91 15.34 15.38
C GLN A 480 8.49 15.70 16.80
N ASP A 481 7.21 15.99 16.98
CA ASP A 481 6.59 16.36 18.25
C ASP A 481 5.45 15.41 18.61
N ARG A 482 5.23 15.21 19.91
CA ARG A 482 4.00 14.59 20.43
C ARG A 482 3.54 15.33 21.70
N VAL A 483 2.27 15.70 21.73
CA VAL A 483 1.59 16.24 22.91
C VAL A 483 0.49 15.29 23.35
N ARG A 484 0.50 14.85 24.61
CA ARG A 484 -0.57 14.05 25.21
C ARG A 484 -1.44 14.91 26.10
N TYR A 485 -2.71 14.55 26.13
CA TYR A 485 -3.72 15.22 26.94
C TYR A 485 -4.30 14.24 27.98
N LYS A 486 -4.91 14.77 29.04
CA LYS A 486 -5.71 13.99 29.98
C LYS A 486 -7.00 13.54 29.30
N ASN A 487 -7.62 12.48 29.85
CA ASN A 487 -8.91 12.02 29.37
C ASN A 487 -9.97 13.14 29.51
N GLY A 488 -10.94 13.15 28.64
CA GLY A 488 -12.03 14.11 28.54
C GLY A 488 -11.90 15.10 27.39
N ALA A 489 -13.04 15.63 26.97
CA ALA A 489 -13.15 16.55 25.83
C ALA A 489 -12.41 17.90 26.02
N ALA A 490 -12.09 18.26 27.29
CA ALA A 490 -11.33 19.49 27.56
C ALA A 490 -9.87 19.43 27.06
N ARG A 491 -9.33 18.24 26.88
CA ARG A 491 -7.96 18.03 26.40
C ARG A 491 -6.92 18.81 27.18
N ASP A 492 -7.00 18.74 28.53
CA ASP A 492 -5.99 19.36 29.41
C ASP A 492 -4.62 18.73 29.15
N PHE A 493 -3.59 19.54 28.99
CA PHE A 493 -2.21 19.09 28.77
C PHE A 493 -1.77 18.07 29.85
N ARG A 494 -1.13 17.02 29.42
CA ARG A 494 -0.55 15.98 30.25
C ARG A 494 0.97 16.01 30.20
N ASP A 495 1.55 15.76 29.05
CA ASP A 495 2.99 15.76 28.77
C ASP A 495 3.27 15.93 27.27
N GLY A 496 4.52 16.18 26.93
CA GLY A 496 4.99 16.27 25.55
C GLY A 496 6.39 15.71 25.42
N ARG A 497 6.75 15.32 24.19
CA ARG A 497 8.09 14.87 23.82
C ARG A 497 8.43 15.29 22.40
N GLN A 498 9.72 15.36 22.11
CA GLN A 498 10.27 15.76 20.81
C GLN A 498 11.42 14.84 20.43
N ASN A 499 11.63 14.67 19.14
CA ASN A 499 12.81 14.02 18.57
C ASN A 499 13.18 14.70 17.24
N THR A 500 14.45 14.70 16.89
CA THR A 500 14.95 15.32 15.65
C THR A 500 15.90 14.36 14.96
N ALA A 501 15.97 14.39 13.63
CA ALA A 501 16.92 13.61 12.87
C ALA A 501 17.45 14.41 11.68
N GLN A 502 18.75 14.32 11.44
CA GLN A 502 19.42 14.89 10.26
C GLN A 502 20.27 13.82 9.60
N VAL A 503 19.96 13.46 8.36
CA VAL A 503 20.65 12.36 7.69
C VAL A 503 21.06 12.72 6.26
N TRP A 504 22.29 12.29 5.89
CA TRP A 504 22.82 12.35 4.53
C TRP A 504 22.83 10.92 3.95
N LEU A 505 22.27 10.78 2.76
CA LEU A 505 22.01 9.51 2.09
C LEU A 505 22.72 9.51 0.72
N PRO A 506 24.02 9.22 0.65
CA PRO A 506 24.74 9.08 -0.60
C PRO A 506 24.41 7.74 -1.27
N GLY A 507 24.51 7.74 -2.61
CA GLY A 507 24.40 6.51 -3.39
C GLY A 507 24.96 6.68 -4.79
N ILE A 508 25.27 5.56 -5.41
CA ILE A 508 25.70 5.49 -6.81
C ILE A 508 25.18 4.21 -7.45
N GLY A 509 24.60 4.38 -8.62
CA GLY A 509 24.28 3.29 -9.54
C GLY A 509 25.25 3.29 -10.73
N VAL A 510 25.49 2.12 -11.29
CA VAL A 510 26.34 1.92 -12.47
C VAL A 510 25.65 0.95 -13.41
N SER A 511 25.62 1.26 -14.70
CA SER A 511 25.22 0.35 -15.77
C SER A 511 26.30 0.27 -16.83
N TYR A 512 26.61 -0.92 -17.32
CA TYR A 512 27.53 -1.18 -18.42
C TYR A 512 26.82 -1.97 -19.52
N GLN A 513 26.67 -1.38 -20.69
CA GLN A 513 26.08 -2.00 -21.87
C GLN A 513 27.14 -2.85 -22.60
N ALA A 514 27.24 -4.15 -22.26
CA ALA A 514 28.25 -5.03 -22.81
C ALA A 514 27.99 -5.39 -24.29
N THR A 515 26.70 -5.50 -24.66
CA THR A 515 26.24 -5.65 -26.05
C THR A 515 24.89 -4.93 -26.22
N PRO A 516 24.38 -4.69 -27.40
CA PRO A 516 23.03 -4.11 -27.58
C PRO A 516 21.91 -4.85 -26.85
N ALA A 517 22.10 -6.14 -26.55
CA ALA A 517 21.12 -6.99 -25.88
C ALA A 517 21.43 -7.26 -24.40
N PHE A 518 22.65 -6.96 -23.91
CA PHE A 518 23.06 -7.38 -22.57
C PHE A 518 23.75 -6.26 -21.82
N SER A 519 23.26 -5.96 -20.63
CA SER A 519 23.87 -5.01 -19.69
C SER A 519 24.09 -5.63 -18.31
N VAL A 520 25.06 -5.07 -17.58
CA VAL A 520 25.35 -5.37 -16.17
C VAL A 520 25.09 -4.10 -15.37
N ILE A 521 24.38 -4.24 -14.25
CA ILE A 521 24.09 -3.15 -13.35
C ILE A 521 24.68 -3.43 -11.98
N GLY A 522 25.01 -2.40 -11.23
CA GLY A 522 25.43 -2.52 -9.84
C GLY A 522 25.26 -1.19 -9.11
N GLY A 523 25.24 -1.24 -7.79
CA GLY A 523 25.09 -0.03 -7.03
C GLY A 523 25.25 -0.21 -5.54
N VAL A 524 25.43 0.92 -4.89
CA VAL A 524 25.44 1.02 -3.43
C VAL A 524 24.75 2.32 -3.02
N HIS A 525 23.93 2.25 -1.97
CA HIS A 525 23.33 3.44 -1.39
C HIS A 525 23.10 3.28 0.11
N LYS A 526 23.14 4.38 0.85
CA LYS A 526 22.67 4.46 2.21
C LYS A 526 21.17 4.78 2.17
N GLY A 527 20.36 3.86 2.69
CA GLY A 527 18.94 4.06 2.93
C GLY A 527 18.66 4.38 4.40
N PHE A 528 17.49 4.92 4.69
CA PHE A 528 17.05 5.19 6.05
C PHE A 528 15.54 5.03 6.21
N THR A 529 15.14 4.90 7.47
CA THR A 529 13.76 5.00 7.95
C THR A 529 13.72 6.10 9.00
N ALA A 530 12.78 7.04 8.85
CA ALA A 530 12.61 8.13 9.82
C ALA A 530 12.36 7.60 11.22
N PRO A 531 12.99 8.17 12.29
CA PRO A 531 12.74 7.79 13.66
C PRO A 531 11.32 8.14 14.07
N SER A 532 10.90 7.71 15.26
CA SER A 532 9.66 8.18 15.87
C SER A 532 9.93 9.41 16.76
N ASN A 533 8.84 9.99 17.31
CA ASN A 533 8.94 11.05 18.33
C ASN A 533 9.44 10.56 19.69
N SER A 534 9.89 9.30 19.84
CA SER A 534 10.45 8.76 21.08
C SER A 534 11.84 9.33 21.33
N PRO A 535 12.09 10.01 22.48
CA PRO A 535 13.36 10.66 22.75
C PRO A 535 14.52 9.66 22.76
N GLY A 536 15.59 9.99 22.04
CA GLY A 536 16.81 9.18 21.97
C GLY A 536 16.69 7.95 21.07
N VAL A 537 15.60 7.81 20.33
CA VAL A 537 15.49 6.84 19.25
C VAL A 537 16.13 7.45 18.00
N GLU A 538 17.15 6.79 17.49
CA GLU A 538 17.88 7.18 16.29
C GLU A 538 17.18 6.63 15.04
N GLU A 539 17.46 7.18 13.88
CA GLU A 539 16.99 6.66 12.60
C GLU A 539 17.54 5.25 12.33
N GLU A 540 16.73 4.39 11.76
CA GLU A 540 17.19 3.14 11.18
C GLU A 540 17.93 3.44 9.88
N VAL A 541 19.10 2.88 9.69
CA VAL A 541 19.88 3.01 8.46
C VAL A 541 20.29 1.65 7.92
N ALA A 542 20.41 1.57 6.60
CA ALA A 542 20.98 0.39 5.95
C ALA A 542 21.92 0.79 4.82
N ILE A 543 23.02 0.03 4.67
CA ILE A 543 23.84 0.09 3.46
C ILE A 543 23.39 -1.03 2.54
N ASN A 544 22.86 -0.62 1.40
CA ASN A 544 22.30 -1.52 0.41
C ASN A 544 23.28 -1.67 -0.76
N TYR A 545 23.57 -2.91 -1.13
CA TYR A 545 24.39 -3.29 -2.28
C TYR A 545 23.52 -4.05 -3.26
N GLU A 546 23.70 -3.80 -4.56
CA GLU A 546 23.07 -4.61 -5.61
C GLU A 546 24.02 -4.86 -6.77
N LEU A 547 23.87 -6.02 -7.40
CA LEU A 547 24.56 -6.42 -8.62
C LEU A 547 23.61 -7.24 -9.47
N GLY A 548 23.49 -6.91 -10.75
CA GLY A 548 22.56 -7.61 -11.61
C GLY A 548 22.98 -7.60 -13.08
N ALA A 549 22.18 -8.31 -13.86
CA ALA A 549 22.32 -8.38 -15.32
C ALA A 549 20.94 -8.27 -15.97
N ARG A 550 20.90 -7.61 -17.11
CA ARG A 550 19.71 -7.48 -17.97
C ARG A 550 20.01 -7.99 -19.36
N PHE A 551 19.06 -8.73 -19.92
CA PHE A 551 19.09 -9.20 -21.28
C PHE A 551 17.81 -8.80 -22.00
N GLN A 552 17.93 -8.26 -23.20
CA GLN A 552 16.77 -7.95 -24.05
C GLN A 552 17.10 -8.22 -25.51
N ASP A 553 16.34 -9.13 -26.13
CA ASP A 553 16.43 -9.41 -27.56
C ASP A 553 15.04 -9.71 -28.12
N GLY A 554 14.55 -8.83 -28.98
CA GLY A 554 13.19 -8.93 -29.51
C GLY A 554 12.12 -8.96 -28.43
N SER A 555 11.37 -10.07 -28.35
CA SER A 555 10.30 -10.29 -27.39
C SER A 555 10.75 -10.90 -26.04
N LEU A 556 12.04 -11.24 -25.92
CA LEU A 556 12.60 -11.81 -24.70
C LEU A 556 13.31 -10.72 -23.88
N SER A 557 12.88 -10.57 -22.61
CA SER A 557 13.55 -9.74 -21.63
C SER A 557 13.75 -10.53 -20.35
N ALA A 558 14.96 -10.47 -19.80
CA ALA A 558 15.31 -11.12 -18.54
C ALA A 558 16.12 -10.16 -17.68
N GLU A 559 15.83 -10.16 -16.39
CA GLU A 559 16.58 -9.43 -15.36
C GLU A 559 16.88 -10.38 -14.19
N LEU A 560 18.09 -10.31 -13.68
CA LEU A 560 18.53 -11.03 -12.49
C LEU A 560 19.33 -10.08 -11.62
N ILE A 561 18.90 -9.86 -10.37
CA ILE A 561 19.54 -8.96 -9.41
C ILE A 561 19.76 -9.68 -8.10
N ALA A 562 21.00 -9.67 -7.61
CA ALA A 562 21.35 -10.03 -6.25
C ALA A 562 21.52 -8.77 -5.41
N PHE A 563 21.06 -8.79 -4.17
CA PHE A 563 21.18 -7.67 -3.25
C PHE A 563 21.55 -8.10 -1.84
N VAL A 564 22.16 -7.18 -1.09
CA VAL A 564 22.43 -7.30 0.35
C VAL A 564 22.14 -5.96 1.00
N SER A 565 21.38 -5.98 2.09
CA SER A 565 21.07 -4.82 2.93
C SER A 565 21.57 -5.12 4.35
N ASN A 566 22.57 -4.36 4.79
CA ASN A 566 23.11 -4.43 6.15
C ASN A 566 22.45 -3.31 6.96
N TYR A 567 21.59 -3.70 7.87
CA TYR A 567 20.87 -2.79 8.77
C TYR A 567 21.73 -2.47 9.98
N ASP A 568 21.73 -1.21 10.33
CA ASP A 568 22.20 -0.72 11.60
C ASP A 568 21.00 -0.05 12.31
N ASN A 569 20.83 -0.37 13.60
CA ASN A 569 19.77 0.24 14.40
C ASN A 569 18.33 -0.06 13.93
N LEU A 570 18.02 -1.34 13.69
CA LEU A 570 16.68 -1.76 13.26
C LEU A 570 15.59 -1.18 14.18
N LEU A 571 14.62 -0.47 13.60
CA LEU A 571 13.62 0.26 14.36
C LEU A 571 12.38 -0.61 14.64
N GLY A 572 12.14 -0.93 15.92
CA GLY A 572 10.88 -1.49 16.40
C GLY A 572 9.91 -0.36 16.78
N GLN A 573 8.66 -0.46 16.36
CA GLN A 573 7.62 0.50 16.73
C GLN A 573 6.36 -0.21 17.16
N CYS A 574 5.83 0.15 18.33
CA CYS A 574 4.59 -0.38 18.83
C CYS A 574 3.39 0.16 18.07
N THR A 575 2.60 -0.74 17.49
CA THR A 575 1.35 -0.40 16.81
C THR A 575 0.23 -1.35 17.25
N ALA A 576 -1.02 -0.93 17.07
CA ALA A 576 -2.18 -1.79 17.40
C ALA A 576 -2.30 -2.98 16.42
N SER A 577 -1.75 -2.86 15.22
CA SER A 577 -1.79 -3.91 14.19
C SER A 577 -0.71 -4.97 14.33
N SER A 578 0.32 -4.73 15.15
CA SER A 578 1.34 -5.73 15.45
C SER A 578 0.90 -6.82 16.44
N GLY A 579 -0.28 -6.64 17.06
CA GLY A 579 -0.82 -7.61 18.03
C GLY A 579 -0.07 -7.66 19.37
N SER A 580 0.69 -6.61 19.71
CA SER A 580 1.47 -6.52 20.95
C SER A 580 0.76 -5.68 22.02
N ASP A 581 1.03 -5.95 23.28
CA ASP A 581 0.45 -5.25 24.44
C ASP A 581 1.24 -3.98 24.85
N CYS A 582 2.07 -3.46 23.95
CA CYS A 582 2.94 -2.31 24.19
C CYS A 582 2.23 -0.95 24.09
N VAL A 583 2.90 0.12 24.49
CA VAL A 583 2.36 1.50 24.37
C VAL A 583 2.40 1.98 22.92
N ILE A 584 1.23 2.06 22.29
CA ILE A 584 1.11 2.44 20.87
C ILE A 584 1.79 3.78 20.59
N GLY A 585 2.73 3.77 19.63
CA GLY A 585 3.51 4.91 19.18
C GLY A 585 4.85 5.07 19.90
N ASP A 586 5.20 4.18 20.82
CA ASP A 586 6.57 4.11 21.34
C ASP A 586 7.44 3.29 20.37
N ALA A 587 8.68 3.71 20.23
CA ALA A 587 9.66 3.04 19.39
C ALA A 587 10.95 2.82 20.18
N PHE A 588 11.73 1.86 19.73
CA PHE A 588 13.05 1.55 20.27
C PHE A 588 13.98 1.19 19.12
N ASN A 589 15.26 1.41 19.30
CA ASN A 589 16.27 0.89 18.41
C ASN A 589 16.56 -0.55 18.77
N GLY A 590 16.35 -1.47 17.83
CA GLY A 590 16.88 -2.80 17.84
C GLY A 590 18.38 -2.77 17.52
N ASP A 591 18.94 -3.91 17.25
CA ASP A 591 20.35 -4.03 16.87
C ASP A 591 20.45 -4.33 15.35
N ALA A 592 21.56 -4.86 14.88
CA ALA A 592 21.85 -5.14 13.49
C ALA A 592 21.03 -6.31 12.93
N ALA A 593 20.70 -6.22 11.66
CA ALA A 593 20.10 -7.30 10.87
C ALA A 593 20.71 -7.30 9.46
N THR A 594 20.76 -8.48 8.84
CA THR A 594 21.22 -8.62 7.46
C THR A 594 20.10 -9.23 6.62
N VAL A 595 19.81 -8.60 5.48
CA VAL A 595 18.88 -9.13 4.47
C VAL A 595 19.63 -9.32 3.17
N SER A 596 19.53 -10.50 2.58
CA SER A 596 20.11 -10.80 1.27
C SER A 596 19.09 -11.46 0.36
N GLY A 597 19.23 -11.32 -0.95
CA GLY A 597 18.28 -11.96 -1.84
C GLY A 597 18.66 -11.95 -3.31
N LEU A 598 17.84 -12.69 -4.06
CA LEU A 598 17.91 -12.81 -5.51
C LEU A 598 16.54 -12.50 -6.11
N GLU A 599 16.49 -11.57 -7.01
CA GLU A 599 15.31 -11.15 -7.78
C GLU A 599 15.48 -11.57 -9.24
N ALA A 600 14.50 -12.25 -9.82
CA ALA A 600 14.50 -12.62 -11.24
C ALA A 600 13.17 -12.24 -11.89
N LEU A 601 13.24 -11.61 -13.06
CA LEU A 601 12.10 -11.29 -13.90
C LEU A 601 12.38 -11.75 -15.31
N LEU A 602 11.46 -12.55 -15.88
CA LEU A 602 11.50 -12.97 -17.28
C LEU A 602 10.19 -12.61 -17.96
N THR A 603 10.26 -11.91 -19.08
CA THR A 603 9.11 -11.70 -19.96
C THR A 603 9.45 -12.17 -21.36
N ALA A 604 8.54 -12.90 -21.99
CA ALA A 604 8.75 -13.43 -23.33
C ALA A 604 7.43 -13.51 -24.10
N ASP A 605 7.45 -13.37 -25.40
CA ASP A 605 6.38 -13.81 -26.28
C ASP A 605 6.78 -15.14 -26.93
N LEU A 606 6.12 -16.22 -26.52
CA LEU A 606 6.40 -17.59 -26.97
C LEU A 606 5.74 -17.92 -28.32
N SER A 607 5.02 -16.99 -28.96
CA SER A 607 4.34 -17.20 -30.20
C SER A 607 5.33 -17.45 -31.37
N GLN A 608 4.96 -18.35 -32.26
CA GLN A 608 5.75 -18.68 -33.46
C GLN A 608 5.11 -18.15 -34.74
N ASN A 609 3.98 -17.47 -34.66
CA ASN A 609 3.31 -16.87 -35.79
C ASN A 609 2.56 -15.59 -35.42
N ALA A 610 2.24 -14.76 -36.39
CA ALA A 610 1.59 -13.47 -36.22
C ALA A 610 0.08 -13.53 -35.92
N ALA A 611 -0.53 -14.73 -35.92
CA ALA A 611 -1.99 -14.86 -35.70
C ALA A 611 -2.39 -14.74 -34.23
N TYR A 612 -1.46 -14.99 -33.31
CA TYR A 612 -1.68 -14.90 -31.86
C TYR A 612 -0.36 -14.56 -31.15
N ARG A 613 -0.46 -14.07 -29.92
CA ARG A 613 0.66 -13.89 -28.98
C ARG A 613 0.49 -14.79 -27.78
N LEU A 614 1.62 -15.26 -27.25
CA LEU A 614 1.70 -16.08 -26.03
C LEU A 614 2.64 -15.37 -25.04
N PRO A 615 2.20 -14.25 -24.43
CA PRO A 615 3.01 -13.56 -23.44
C PRO A 615 3.17 -14.43 -22.21
N LEU A 616 4.43 -14.58 -21.79
CA LEU A 616 4.84 -15.22 -20.53
C LEU A 616 5.51 -14.19 -19.66
N THR A 617 5.13 -14.12 -18.40
CA THR A 617 5.83 -13.39 -17.33
C THR A 617 6.15 -14.36 -16.20
N LEU A 618 7.41 -14.39 -15.77
CA LEU A 618 7.87 -15.12 -14.59
C LEU A 618 8.58 -14.13 -13.68
N SER A 619 8.13 -14.04 -12.44
CA SER A 619 8.75 -13.28 -11.36
C SER A 619 9.13 -14.24 -10.24
N TYR A 620 10.39 -14.22 -9.82
CA TYR A 620 10.88 -15.04 -8.71
C TYR A 620 11.70 -14.18 -7.76
N THR A 621 11.49 -14.40 -6.49
CA THR A 621 12.25 -13.78 -5.41
C THR A 621 12.67 -14.83 -4.41
N ARG A 622 13.95 -14.83 -4.05
CA ARG A 622 14.47 -15.50 -2.87
C ARG A 622 15.04 -14.45 -1.93
N ILE A 623 14.58 -14.44 -0.68
CA ILE A 623 15.06 -13.51 0.35
C ILE A 623 15.40 -14.33 1.59
N ASP A 624 16.52 -13.97 2.21
CA ASP A 624 16.96 -14.47 3.50
C ASP A 624 17.25 -13.26 4.39
N GLY A 625 16.64 -13.19 5.57
CA GLY A 625 16.77 -12.08 6.50
C GLY A 625 16.83 -12.56 7.94
N GLU A 626 17.90 -12.21 8.64
CA GLU A 626 18.19 -12.65 10.00
C GLU A 626 18.59 -11.47 10.89
N PHE A 627 18.30 -11.61 12.18
CA PHE A 627 18.86 -10.75 13.21
C PHE A 627 20.33 -11.13 13.46
N ASP A 628 21.24 -10.19 13.40
CA ASP A 628 22.68 -10.41 13.63
C ASP A 628 23.00 -10.50 15.13
N THR A 629 22.11 -10.02 15.99
CA THR A 629 22.30 -9.91 17.44
C THR A 629 21.06 -10.36 18.21
N SER A 630 21.27 -10.80 19.44
CA SER A 630 20.17 -11.15 20.34
C SER A 630 19.60 -9.92 21.03
N ILE A 631 18.27 -9.77 21.01
CA ILE A 631 17.55 -8.66 21.64
C ILE A 631 16.66 -9.26 22.73
N ALA A 632 16.87 -8.83 23.99
CA ALA A 632 16.12 -9.34 25.11
C ALA A 632 14.71 -8.74 25.12
N ASP A 633 13.70 -9.63 25.10
CA ASP A 633 12.29 -9.41 25.43
C ASP A 633 11.73 -8.03 25.02
N THR A 634 11.56 -7.85 23.71
CA THR A 634 10.90 -6.66 23.18
C THR A 634 9.42 -6.94 22.94
N ASP A 635 8.57 -5.96 23.24
CA ASP A 635 7.13 -6.06 23.00
C ASP A 635 6.78 -6.24 21.48
N PHE A 636 7.69 -5.86 20.59
CA PHE A 636 7.47 -5.90 19.15
C PHE A 636 7.97 -7.19 18.50
N PHE A 637 9.24 -7.54 18.73
CA PHE A 637 9.86 -8.73 18.13
C PHE A 637 9.74 -9.98 19.00
N GLY A 638 9.38 -9.82 20.27
CA GLY A 638 9.53 -10.86 21.30
C GLY A 638 10.98 -10.99 21.75
N THR A 639 11.33 -12.17 22.27
CA THR A 639 12.73 -12.54 22.54
C THR A 639 13.38 -12.95 21.24
N VAL A 640 14.45 -12.29 20.85
CA VAL A 640 15.21 -12.54 19.62
C VAL A 640 16.57 -13.14 19.96
N GLU A 641 16.93 -14.22 19.30
CA GLU A 641 18.29 -14.76 19.28
C GLU A 641 18.97 -14.41 17.95
N ALA A 642 20.31 -14.24 17.96
CA ALA A 642 21.06 -14.04 16.72
C ALA A 642 20.86 -15.24 15.78
N GLY A 643 20.48 -14.95 14.52
CA GLY A 643 20.11 -15.95 13.53
C GLY A 643 18.60 -16.23 13.44
N ASP A 644 17.78 -15.62 14.31
CA ASP A 644 16.33 -15.70 14.15
C ASP A 644 15.86 -14.96 12.88
N PRO A 645 14.80 -15.47 12.18
CA PRO A 645 14.30 -14.85 10.96
C PRO A 645 13.58 -13.52 11.23
N LEU A 646 13.67 -12.60 10.27
CA LEU A 646 12.83 -11.41 10.26
C LEU A 646 11.36 -11.80 10.03
N PRO A 647 10.39 -11.26 10.81
CA PRO A 647 8.98 -11.58 10.66
C PRO A 647 8.41 -11.17 9.29
N TYR A 648 7.43 -11.95 8.80
CA TYR A 648 6.70 -11.71 7.54
C TYR A 648 7.60 -11.62 6.30
N LEU A 649 8.72 -12.34 6.28
CA LEU A 649 9.64 -12.39 5.16
C LEU A 649 9.66 -13.80 4.55
N PRO A 650 8.91 -14.06 3.44
CA PRO A 650 8.92 -15.37 2.80
C PRO A 650 10.25 -15.65 2.10
N GLU A 651 10.81 -16.85 2.30
CA GLU A 651 12.08 -17.22 1.68
C GLU A 651 11.96 -17.28 0.15
N ASN A 652 10.89 -17.89 -0.36
CA ASN A 652 10.65 -18.00 -1.79
C ASN A 652 9.28 -17.48 -2.18
N GLN A 653 9.24 -16.73 -3.28
CA GLN A 653 8.02 -16.28 -3.93
C GLN A 653 8.15 -16.48 -5.43
N LEU A 654 7.13 -17.05 -6.06
CA LEU A 654 7.12 -17.30 -7.49
C LEU A 654 5.77 -16.90 -8.09
N ARG A 655 5.78 -16.10 -9.14
CA ARG A 655 4.62 -15.83 -9.98
C ARG A 655 4.91 -16.22 -11.42
N ILE A 656 4.00 -16.98 -12.03
CA ILE A 656 4.03 -17.32 -13.45
C ILE A 656 2.70 -16.89 -14.05
N ALA A 657 2.74 -16.03 -15.05
CA ALA A 657 1.55 -15.64 -15.82
C ALA A 657 1.75 -15.99 -17.31
N LEU A 658 0.81 -16.72 -17.86
CA LEU A 658 0.78 -17.10 -19.28
C LEU A 658 -0.48 -16.53 -19.92
N GLY A 659 -0.31 -15.84 -21.03
CA GLY A 659 -1.40 -15.27 -21.82
C GLY A 659 -1.59 -15.97 -23.16
N LEU A 660 -2.78 -15.85 -23.71
CA LEU A 660 -3.09 -16.08 -25.10
C LEU A 660 -3.87 -14.87 -25.63
N GLU A 661 -3.29 -14.15 -26.58
CA GLU A 661 -3.87 -12.97 -27.20
C GLU A 661 -4.09 -13.21 -28.68
N THR A 662 -5.30 -12.97 -29.13
CA THR A 662 -5.68 -12.96 -30.57
C THR A 662 -6.16 -11.57 -30.96
N GLY A 663 -6.59 -11.35 -32.19
CA GLY A 663 -7.10 -10.04 -32.59
C GLY A 663 -8.29 -9.53 -31.77
N GLN A 664 -9.12 -10.39 -31.21
CA GLN A 664 -10.33 -10.01 -30.46
C GLN A 664 -10.42 -10.67 -29.08
N TRP A 665 -9.77 -11.79 -28.86
CA TRP A 665 -9.87 -12.55 -27.61
C TRP A 665 -8.52 -12.57 -26.89
N THR A 666 -8.58 -12.35 -25.56
CA THR A 666 -7.44 -12.51 -24.66
C THR A 666 -7.81 -13.41 -23.50
N GLY A 667 -6.88 -14.19 -23.02
CA GLY A 667 -7.00 -14.99 -21.82
C GLY A 667 -5.66 -15.07 -21.10
N TYR A 668 -5.68 -15.03 -19.77
CA TYR A 668 -4.48 -15.10 -18.94
C TYR A 668 -4.70 -16.07 -17.77
N LEU A 669 -3.69 -16.83 -17.47
CA LEU A 669 -3.61 -17.70 -16.28
C LEU A 669 -2.39 -17.28 -15.47
N SER A 670 -2.58 -17.03 -14.18
CA SER A 670 -1.51 -16.69 -13.25
C SER A 670 -1.47 -17.68 -12.10
N ALA A 671 -0.31 -18.27 -11.82
CA ALA A 671 -0.03 -19.06 -10.62
C ALA A 671 0.90 -18.26 -9.71
N ASN A 672 0.53 -18.14 -8.44
CA ASN A 672 1.25 -17.35 -7.44
C ASN A 672 1.54 -18.25 -6.24
N TYR A 673 2.81 -18.49 -5.97
CA TYR A 673 3.32 -19.27 -4.85
C TYR A 673 4.07 -18.36 -3.88
N VAL A 674 3.87 -18.57 -2.59
CA VAL A 674 4.61 -17.93 -1.49
C VAL A 674 4.86 -18.97 -0.41
N ASP A 675 6.10 -19.01 0.12
CA ASP A 675 6.45 -19.82 1.27
C ASP A 675 5.73 -19.36 2.54
N ASP A 676 5.61 -20.26 3.51
CA ASP A 676 5.21 -19.97 4.88
C ASP A 676 6.18 -18.97 5.53
N VAL A 677 5.67 -18.14 6.44
CA VAL A 677 6.48 -17.13 7.15
C VAL A 677 6.29 -17.21 8.66
N CYS A 678 7.33 -16.91 9.41
CA CYS A 678 7.23 -16.65 10.83
C CYS A 678 6.62 -15.25 11.03
N VAL A 679 5.62 -15.12 11.92
CA VAL A 679 4.99 -13.83 12.23
C VAL A 679 5.68 -13.11 13.39
N ARG A 680 6.57 -13.80 14.09
CA ARG A 680 7.48 -13.30 15.14
C ARG A 680 8.84 -13.96 14.98
N ALA A 681 9.89 -13.34 15.51
CA ALA A 681 11.26 -13.87 15.45
C ALA A 681 11.40 -15.25 16.10
N SER A 682 10.72 -15.50 17.25
CA SER A 682 10.72 -16.78 17.96
C SER A 682 10.13 -17.96 17.17
N CYS A 683 9.29 -17.67 16.17
CA CYS A 683 8.68 -18.66 15.29
C CYS A 683 8.05 -19.87 16.00
N GLY A 684 7.21 -19.59 17.01
CA GLY A 684 6.54 -20.62 17.83
C GLY A 684 5.53 -21.47 17.04
N ALA A 685 4.93 -22.44 17.70
CA ALA A 685 4.06 -23.45 17.08
C ALA A 685 2.84 -22.85 16.32
N PHE A 686 2.32 -21.70 16.77
CA PHE A 686 1.18 -21.01 16.16
C PHE A 686 1.57 -19.63 15.64
N GLU A 687 2.85 -19.42 15.36
CA GLU A 687 3.43 -18.16 14.86
C GLU A 687 3.89 -18.26 13.41
N ARG A 688 3.36 -19.22 12.64
CA ARG A 688 3.70 -19.46 11.24
C ARG A 688 2.46 -19.44 10.38
N THR A 689 2.55 -18.83 9.19
CA THR A 689 1.52 -18.92 8.14
C THR A 689 1.66 -20.24 7.38
N ASP A 690 0.75 -20.52 6.45
CA ASP A 690 0.90 -21.63 5.52
C ASP A 690 1.68 -21.19 4.27
N ASP A 691 2.30 -22.16 3.58
CA ASP A 691 2.68 -21.98 2.18
C ASP A 691 1.41 -21.93 1.33
N SER A 692 1.39 -21.05 0.33
CA SER A 692 0.17 -20.85 -0.47
C SER A 692 0.45 -20.86 -1.96
N LEU A 693 -0.40 -21.58 -2.70
CA LEU A 693 -0.44 -21.57 -4.16
C LEU A 693 -1.83 -21.17 -4.64
N THR A 694 -1.97 -19.95 -5.14
CA THR A 694 -3.22 -19.47 -5.73
C THR A 694 -3.12 -19.38 -7.25
N ILE A 695 -4.21 -19.74 -7.94
CA ILE A 695 -4.29 -19.65 -9.41
C ILE A 695 -5.43 -18.71 -9.77
N ASP A 696 -5.14 -17.70 -10.58
CA ASP A 696 -6.12 -16.74 -11.09
C ASP A 696 -6.25 -16.89 -12.61
N PHE A 697 -7.48 -16.72 -13.12
CA PHE A 697 -7.78 -16.73 -14.55
C PHE A 697 -8.56 -15.49 -14.94
N SER A 698 -8.22 -14.89 -16.08
CA SER A 698 -9.01 -13.84 -16.70
C SER A 698 -9.16 -14.04 -18.20
N THR A 699 -10.25 -13.53 -18.75
CA THR A 699 -10.48 -13.54 -20.20
C THR A 699 -11.25 -12.30 -20.62
N SER A 700 -10.98 -11.81 -21.83
CA SER A 700 -11.77 -10.72 -22.41
C SER A 700 -12.01 -10.91 -23.91
N TYR A 701 -13.10 -10.33 -24.39
CA TYR A 701 -13.47 -10.34 -25.80
C TYR A 701 -13.84 -8.94 -26.28
N GLN A 702 -13.14 -8.46 -27.30
CA GLN A 702 -13.36 -7.18 -27.94
C GLN A 702 -14.43 -7.31 -29.04
N PHE A 703 -15.67 -6.98 -28.75
CA PHE A 703 -16.76 -7.02 -29.73
C PHE A 703 -16.65 -5.94 -30.80
N SER A 704 -16.19 -4.76 -30.41
CA SER A 704 -15.97 -3.62 -31.29
C SER A 704 -14.89 -2.72 -30.67
N PRO A 705 -14.37 -1.71 -31.34
CA PRO A 705 -13.44 -0.73 -30.72
C PRO A 705 -14.01 -0.07 -29.45
N MET A 706 -15.34 0.00 -29.33
CA MET A 706 -16.01 0.63 -28.19
C MET A 706 -16.39 -0.34 -27.08
N VAL A 707 -16.52 -1.65 -27.35
CA VAL A 707 -17.13 -2.61 -26.42
C VAL A 707 -16.20 -3.78 -26.17
N ASN A 708 -15.76 -3.94 -24.92
CA ASN A 708 -15.01 -5.09 -24.41
C ASN A 708 -15.80 -5.74 -23.28
N VAL A 709 -15.91 -7.08 -23.30
CA VAL A 709 -16.50 -7.88 -22.21
C VAL A 709 -15.43 -8.72 -21.59
N PHE A 710 -15.39 -8.81 -20.28
CA PHE A 710 -14.40 -9.59 -19.57
C PHE A 710 -15.02 -10.43 -18.44
N ALA A 711 -14.30 -11.48 -18.07
CA ALA A 711 -14.60 -12.31 -16.91
C ALA A 711 -13.30 -12.68 -16.20
N ARG A 712 -13.38 -12.89 -14.89
CA ARG A 712 -12.25 -13.23 -14.03
C ARG A 712 -12.66 -14.24 -12.98
N VAL A 713 -11.75 -15.15 -12.66
CA VAL A 713 -11.80 -16.04 -11.51
C VAL A 713 -10.54 -15.83 -10.69
N GLU A 714 -10.69 -15.38 -9.47
CA GLU A 714 -9.62 -15.31 -8.48
C GLU A 714 -9.63 -16.58 -7.65
N ASN A 715 -8.45 -17.10 -7.27
CA ASN A 715 -8.30 -18.34 -6.51
C ASN A 715 -9.09 -19.52 -7.12
N LEU A 716 -8.80 -19.87 -8.36
CA LEU A 716 -9.50 -20.94 -9.11
C LEU A 716 -9.51 -22.28 -8.37
N THR A 717 -8.48 -22.57 -7.59
CA THR A 717 -8.33 -23.81 -6.81
C THR A 717 -9.16 -23.83 -5.53
N ASP A 718 -9.67 -22.67 -5.09
CA ASP A 718 -10.46 -22.51 -3.86
C ASP A 718 -9.71 -22.96 -2.61
N THR A 719 -8.42 -22.61 -2.53
CA THR A 719 -7.58 -22.91 -1.36
C THR A 719 -7.88 -21.92 -0.24
N HIS A 720 -7.82 -22.39 1.01
CA HIS A 720 -7.97 -21.57 2.21
C HIS A 720 -6.78 -21.80 3.11
N ASP A 721 -5.73 -20.97 2.92
CA ASP A 721 -4.48 -21.04 3.63
C ASP A 721 -4.41 -19.94 4.70
N ILE A 722 -3.71 -20.15 5.81
CA ILE A 722 -3.42 -19.09 6.80
C ILE A 722 -2.41 -18.13 6.20
N MET A 723 -2.86 -16.97 5.73
CA MET A 723 -2.02 -15.95 5.08
C MET A 723 -1.53 -14.87 6.04
N GLY A 724 -2.04 -14.82 7.24
CA GLY A 724 -1.65 -13.88 8.29
C GLY A 724 -2.16 -14.32 9.64
N ARG A 725 -1.50 -13.84 10.71
CA ARG A 725 -1.88 -14.12 12.09
C ARG A 725 -2.01 -12.86 12.94
N GLN A 726 -1.63 -11.73 12.38
CA GLN A 726 -1.79 -10.43 13.02
C GLN A 726 -2.98 -9.67 12.40
N PRO A 727 -3.69 -8.83 13.19
CA PRO A 727 -3.41 -8.56 14.62
C PRO A 727 -3.75 -9.69 15.60
N TYR A 728 -4.85 -10.45 15.46
CA TYR A 728 -5.33 -11.41 16.47
C TYR A 728 -5.78 -12.73 15.83
N GLY A 729 -4.88 -13.69 15.58
CA GLY A 729 -5.22 -15.04 15.14
C GLY A 729 -5.21 -15.27 13.62
N ALA A 730 -5.54 -16.50 13.20
CA ALA A 730 -5.44 -16.96 11.83
C ALA A 730 -6.41 -16.25 10.88
N ARG A 731 -5.93 -15.90 9.69
CA ARG A 731 -6.68 -15.19 8.64
C ARG A 731 -6.53 -15.88 7.29
N PRO A 732 -7.66 -16.15 6.57
CA PRO A 732 -7.61 -16.80 5.27
C PRO A 732 -7.20 -15.86 4.15
N ASN A 733 -6.75 -16.45 3.04
CA ASN A 733 -6.88 -15.81 1.74
C ASN A 733 -8.37 -15.75 1.33
N LYS A 734 -8.66 -14.88 0.36
CA LYS A 734 -10.01 -14.77 -0.20
C LYS A 734 -10.37 -16.07 -0.93
N GLU A 735 -11.59 -16.56 -0.75
CA GLU A 735 -12.13 -17.71 -1.46
C GLU A 735 -12.15 -17.53 -2.99
N ARG A 736 -12.47 -18.60 -3.73
CA ARG A 736 -12.68 -18.49 -5.18
C ARG A 736 -13.80 -17.50 -5.48
N THR A 737 -13.47 -16.44 -6.20
CA THR A 737 -14.41 -15.38 -6.55
C THR A 737 -14.53 -15.26 -8.06
N LEU A 738 -15.77 -15.29 -8.57
CA LEU A 738 -16.09 -15.07 -9.98
C LEU A 738 -16.62 -13.66 -10.17
N SER A 739 -16.13 -12.98 -11.22
CA SER A 739 -16.69 -11.70 -11.65
C SER A 739 -16.73 -11.61 -13.18
N ALA A 740 -17.64 -10.78 -13.69
CA ALA A 740 -17.75 -10.46 -15.10
C ALA A 740 -18.15 -9.01 -15.29
N GLY A 741 -17.68 -8.40 -16.37
CA GLY A 741 -17.94 -6.99 -16.61
C GLY A 741 -17.87 -6.59 -18.09
N LEU A 742 -18.22 -5.33 -18.29
CA LEU A 742 -18.23 -4.66 -19.58
C LEU A 742 -17.45 -3.35 -19.48
N ARG A 743 -16.62 -3.09 -20.48
CA ARG A 743 -15.96 -1.78 -20.68
C ARG A 743 -16.49 -1.17 -21.98
N PHE A 744 -16.94 0.06 -21.88
CA PHE A 744 -17.43 0.84 -23.00
C PHE A 744 -16.59 2.11 -23.14
N ASN A 745 -15.97 2.30 -24.31
CA ASN A 745 -15.20 3.49 -24.67
C ASN A 745 -16.04 4.35 -25.66
N PHE A 746 -16.09 5.65 -25.49
CA PHE A 746 -16.92 6.56 -26.29
C PHE A 746 -16.29 7.91 -26.50
#